data_9ef0c69f9c07187d0d604986606c1958
#
_entry.id   9ef0c69f9c07187d0d604986606c1958
#
_cell.length_a   1.000
_cell.length_b   1.000
_cell.length_c   1.000
_cell.angle_alpha   90.00
_cell.angle_beta   90.00
_cell.angle_gamma   90.00
#
_symmetry.space_group_name_H-M   'P 1'
#
loop_
_entity.id
_entity.type
_entity.pdbx_description
1 polymer ?
#
loop_
_entity_poly.entity_id
_entity_poly.type
_entity_poly.pdbx_seq_one_letter_code
_entity_poly.pdbx_strand_id
1 'polypeptide(L)'
;MAGVVLVSISNPNFHSAAAQEMAAAKAPSADPDRTHIDEVLKGLNRGHSVGQVEVSPDGKRMAWLQSGKDGAEIRVAPLDDLAKSERVTAAAKADQHCHEGQMVWAPDAQALAFFSDCARPGEQADLYVARLDGSPAQRLSKLNGYVEQPAFSPDGRSVAFLYVEGATRSAGALAAMKPWSGVIGEDGVEIQRVALVTVPANGSAEDTTAPAGKTLNSLFSFATPANLHVYEFDWRPDSRGLAYVAADPPGENNWWVAKLYTQEMGGKPNAILAPAEVSGALHGLQIAVPRWSPDGKAIAFIGGLMSDQGSTGGDVWIVSAEGGQPVDLTPQRPTSAAWMEWAGNEHLYVSELAGGNCQLIRLHLEGDKASQDVTTTFGSPVFSIPGAVGDGRMELSLSSSADHSIFVFRASTFDHPAEVYEAKPGTVMSAGLEGVIQLTHQNDGVEPAWGKSVSLEWKSDGFHVQGWLMLPKDYDPAKRYPLIVEVHGGPAAAVVAHWGGGGGLSATAFSALGYFVLQPNPRGSYGQGEEFTQANRKDFGYGDLRDILVGVDTVLAKYPVDADRVGLTGWSYGGFMSMFAVTQTQRFKAAVAGAGISDWQSYYGENSIDQWMVPYFGASVYDDPAAYAKASAITFIKQAKTPTLVVVGDRDGECPAPQSFEFWHALRAEHVPTQLVVYPNEGHAFADPAHRRDVMVRAVEWFSRYLGAGS
;
A
#
# COMPACT_ATOMS: atom_id res chain seq x y z
N MET A 1 -26.42 57.08 8.31
CA MET A 1 -27.34 57.23 7.15
C MET A 1 -26.53 57.55 5.94
N ALA A 2 -26.29 56.62 5.07
CA ALA A 2 -25.82 56.79 3.70
C ALA A 2 -26.35 55.62 2.91
N GLY A 3 -27.32 55.90 2.05
CA GLY A 3 -28.01 54.89 1.25
C GLY A 3 -27.18 54.46 0.05
N VAL A 4 -27.16 53.17 -0.22
CA VAL A 4 -26.59 52.56 -1.42
C VAL A 4 -27.75 52.40 -2.42
N VAL A 5 -27.65 53.07 -3.56
CA VAL A 5 -28.55 52.94 -4.71
C VAL A 5 -28.08 51.72 -5.52
N LEU A 6 -28.92 50.71 -5.62
CA LEU A 6 -28.79 49.59 -6.56
C LEU A 6 -29.32 50.03 -7.93
N VAL A 7 -28.43 50.11 -8.91
CA VAL A 7 -28.83 50.26 -10.32
C VAL A 7 -28.80 48.85 -10.95
N SER A 8 -29.98 48.34 -11.24
CA SER A 8 -30.19 47.13 -12.05
C SER A 8 -30.07 47.49 -13.53
N ILE A 9 -29.04 46.97 -14.20
CA ILE A 9 -28.96 46.98 -15.66
C ILE A 9 -29.26 45.57 -16.16
N SER A 10 -30.48 45.37 -16.61
CA SER A 10 -30.91 44.19 -17.36
C SER A 10 -30.53 44.36 -18.84
N ASN A 11 -29.61 43.51 -19.32
CA ASN A 11 -29.30 43.42 -20.74
C ASN A 11 -29.63 42.00 -21.24
N PRO A 12 -30.63 41.80 -22.11
CA PRO A 12 -31.19 40.48 -22.41
C PRO A 12 -30.60 39.77 -23.63
N ASN A 13 -29.35 40.00 -24.03
CA ASN A 13 -28.81 39.45 -25.29
C ASN A 13 -27.49 38.67 -25.20
N PHE A 14 -27.20 37.98 -24.07
CA PHE A 14 -25.97 37.16 -23.99
C PHE A 14 -26.19 35.66 -23.81
N HIS A 15 -27.37 35.13 -24.10
CA HIS A 15 -27.67 33.71 -23.91
C HIS A 15 -28.06 32.95 -25.17
N SER A 16 -27.41 33.16 -26.31
CA SER A 16 -27.78 32.34 -27.47
C SER A 16 -26.66 31.85 -28.40
N ALA A 17 -25.44 32.32 -28.27
CA ALA A 17 -24.37 31.89 -29.18
C ALA A 17 -23.49 30.71 -28.66
N ALA A 18 -23.29 30.61 -27.35
CA ALA A 18 -22.38 29.57 -26.78
C ALA A 18 -23.05 28.19 -26.62
N ALA A 19 -24.39 28.10 -26.65
CA ALA A 19 -25.10 26.83 -26.53
C ALA A 19 -25.31 26.10 -27.87
N GLN A 20 -25.14 26.76 -29.00
CA GLN A 20 -25.38 26.18 -30.34
C GLN A 20 -24.11 25.63 -31.00
N GLU A 21 -22.90 26.04 -30.63
CA GLU A 21 -21.65 25.46 -31.19
C GLU A 21 -21.20 24.15 -30.52
N MET A 22 -21.72 23.81 -29.37
CA MET A 22 -21.45 22.49 -28.74
C MET A 22 -22.28 21.33 -29.34
N ALA A 23 -23.22 21.58 -30.21
CA ALA A 23 -24.10 20.55 -30.79
C ALA A 23 -23.62 19.93 -32.09
N ALA A 24 -22.45 20.30 -32.61
CA ALA A 24 -21.91 19.80 -33.89
C ALA A 24 -20.69 18.87 -33.74
N ALA A 25 -20.33 18.42 -32.54
CA ALA A 25 -19.42 17.29 -32.40
C ALA A 25 -20.18 16.01 -32.81
N LYS A 26 -19.65 15.31 -33.82
CA LYS A 26 -20.16 14.04 -34.33
C LYS A 26 -20.60 13.16 -33.16
N ALA A 27 -21.86 12.71 -33.17
CA ALA A 27 -22.38 11.78 -32.16
C ALA A 27 -21.38 10.59 -32.04
N PRO A 28 -20.95 10.21 -30.83
CA PRO A 28 -20.04 9.11 -30.64
C PRO A 28 -20.64 7.85 -31.24
N SER A 29 -19.78 6.98 -31.79
CA SER A 29 -20.12 5.57 -32.06
C SER A 29 -20.83 5.01 -30.83
N ALA A 30 -21.84 4.15 -31.03
CA ALA A 30 -22.70 3.61 -29.98
C ALA A 30 -21.97 3.45 -28.65
N ASP A 31 -22.55 4.01 -27.56
CA ASP A 31 -22.01 3.80 -26.20
C ASP A 31 -21.81 2.31 -25.99
N PRO A 32 -20.65 1.88 -25.45
CA PRO A 32 -20.45 0.48 -25.13
C PRO A 32 -21.61 0.01 -24.27
N ASP A 33 -22.09 -1.22 -24.52
CA ASP A 33 -23.21 -1.76 -23.75
C ASP A 33 -22.82 -1.81 -22.27
N ARG A 34 -23.29 -0.83 -21.50
CA ARG A 34 -23.02 -0.70 -20.08
C ARG A 34 -23.43 -1.97 -19.32
N THR A 35 -24.45 -2.67 -19.79
CA THR A 35 -24.88 -3.96 -19.26
C THR A 35 -23.79 -5.01 -19.41
N HIS A 36 -23.13 -5.07 -20.57
CA HIS A 36 -22.03 -5.99 -20.81
C HIS A 36 -20.81 -5.68 -19.92
N ILE A 37 -20.45 -4.39 -19.78
CA ILE A 37 -19.38 -3.97 -18.87
C ILE A 37 -19.70 -4.43 -17.45
N ASP A 38 -20.93 -4.18 -17.01
CA ASP A 38 -21.40 -4.57 -15.67
C ASP A 38 -21.39 -6.07 -15.44
N GLU A 39 -21.73 -6.88 -16.43
CA GLU A 39 -21.66 -8.34 -16.35
C GLU A 39 -20.21 -8.85 -16.23
N VAL A 40 -19.31 -8.29 -17.05
CA VAL A 40 -17.88 -8.60 -16.97
C VAL A 40 -17.33 -8.25 -15.60
N LEU A 41 -17.55 -7.03 -15.10
CA LEU A 41 -17.05 -6.59 -13.79
C LEU A 41 -17.59 -7.43 -12.63
N LYS A 42 -18.86 -7.84 -12.67
CA LYS A 42 -19.42 -8.81 -11.69
C LYS A 42 -18.73 -10.16 -11.77
N GLY A 43 -18.33 -10.59 -12.96
CA GLY A 43 -17.64 -11.85 -13.20
C GLY A 43 -16.19 -11.88 -12.73
N LEU A 44 -15.57 -10.73 -12.43
CA LEU A 44 -14.18 -10.67 -11.98
C LEU A 44 -14.01 -10.97 -10.48
N ASN A 45 -15.02 -10.65 -9.65
CA ASN A 45 -14.98 -10.89 -8.22
C ASN A 45 -15.33 -12.35 -7.90
N ARG A 46 -14.51 -13.27 -8.42
CA ARG A 46 -14.62 -14.70 -8.18
C ARG A 46 -13.52 -15.11 -7.23
N GLY A 47 -13.85 -15.73 -6.16
CA GLY A 47 -12.90 -16.23 -5.18
C GLY A 47 -13.18 -15.71 -3.79
N HIS A 48 -12.80 -16.53 -2.85
CA HIS A 48 -12.84 -16.22 -1.43
C HIS A 48 -11.56 -15.45 -1.08
N SER A 49 -11.68 -14.40 -0.28
CA SER A 49 -10.50 -13.72 0.23
C SER A 49 -9.91 -14.51 1.40
N VAL A 50 -8.61 -14.69 1.37
CA VAL A 50 -7.80 -15.11 2.50
C VAL A 50 -7.02 -13.87 2.95
N GLY A 51 -7.13 -13.52 4.23
CA GLY A 51 -6.47 -12.34 4.79
C GLY A 51 -5.14 -12.68 5.46
N GLN A 52 -4.91 -12.10 6.64
CA GLN A 52 -3.74 -12.34 7.48
C GLN A 52 -3.56 -13.85 7.77
N VAL A 53 -2.32 -14.30 7.82
CA VAL A 53 -1.95 -15.66 8.22
C VAL A 53 -0.81 -15.60 9.24
N GLU A 54 -0.90 -16.44 10.28
CA GLU A 54 0.07 -16.54 11.36
C GLU A 54 0.34 -18.00 11.70
N VAL A 55 1.60 -18.42 11.70
CA VAL A 55 2.00 -19.73 12.25
C VAL A 55 2.30 -19.58 13.75
N SER A 56 1.90 -20.56 14.55
CA SER A 56 2.23 -20.57 15.98
C SER A 56 3.75 -20.64 16.21
N PRO A 57 4.27 -20.02 17.28
CA PRO A 57 5.70 -20.05 17.58
C PRO A 57 6.32 -21.47 17.64
N ASP A 58 5.55 -22.48 18.04
CA ASP A 58 5.98 -23.88 18.08
C ASP A 58 5.87 -24.60 16.71
N GLY A 59 5.43 -23.92 15.65
CA GLY A 59 5.30 -24.45 14.29
C GLY A 59 4.19 -25.50 14.11
N LYS A 60 3.29 -25.69 15.09
CA LYS A 60 2.30 -26.79 15.04
C LYS A 60 0.91 -26.38 14.57
N ARG A 61 0.57 -25.10 14.65
CA ARG A 61 -0.74 -24.57 14.31
C ARG A 61 -0.62 -23.37 13.40
N MET A 62 -1.66 -23.12 12.65
CA MET A 62 -1.82 -21.91 11.84
C MET A 62 -3.12 -21.22 12.24
N ALA A 63 -3.08 -19.89 12.31
CA ALA A 63 -4.24 -19.03 12.38
C ALA A 63 -4.35 -18.23 11.08
N TRP A 64 -5.56 -18.04 10.57
CA TRP A 64 -5.78 -17.24 9.36
C TRP A 64 -7.14 -16.55 9.36
N LEU A 65 -7.23 -15.46 8.60
CA LEU A 65 -8.49 -14.81 8.28
C LEU A 65 -9.04 -15.39 6.98
N GLN A 66 -10.28 -15.80 6.98
CA GLN A 66 -10.98 -16.22 5.76
C GLN A 66 -12.33 -15.54 5.62
N SER A 67 -12.83 -15.44 4.38
CA SER A 67 -14.19 -14.97 4.12
C SER A 67 -15.19 -15.95 4.72
N GLY A 68 -15.99 -15.48 5.66
CA GLY A 68 -17.14 -16.18 6.20
C GLY A 68 -18.46 -15.67 5.60
N LYS A 69 -19.56 -16.29 6.00
CA LYS A 69 -20.90 -15.90 5.55
C LYS A 69 -21.27 -14.45 5.91
N ASP A 70 -20.78 -13.98 7.05
CA ASP A 70 -21.18 -12.72 7.67
C ASP A 70 -19.98 -11.78 7.90
N GLY A 71 -18.86 -11.99 7.20
CA GLY A 71 -17.63 -11.21 7.32
C GLY A 71 -16.39 -12.11 7.41
N ALA A 72 -15.24 -11.54 7.76
CA ALA A 72 -14.01 -12.29 7.98
C ALA A 72 -14.07 -13.06 9.31
N GLU A 73 -13.58 -14.30 9.32
CA GLU A 73 -13.49 -15.17 10.48
C GLU A 73 -12.05 -15.55 10.76
N ILE A 74 -11.63 -15.50 12.04
CA ILE A 74 -10.37 -16.07 12.50
C ILE A 74 -10.55 -17.60 12.64
N ARG A 75 -9.70 -18.35 11.93
CA ARG A 75 -9.65 -19.81 12.01
C ARG A 75 -8.31 -20.26 12.58
N VAL A 76 -8.31 -21.35 13.36
CA VAL A 76 -7.10 -21.99 13.86
C VAL A 76 -7.18 -23.48 13.60
N ALA A 77 -6.09 -24.07 13.14
CA ALA A 77 -6.00 -25.54 12.94
C ALA A 77 -4.59 -26.05 13.22
N PRO A 78 -4.43 -27.36 13.50
CA PRO A 78 -3.14 -28.00 13.34
C PRO A 78 -2.62 -27.85 11.91
N LEU A 79 -1.33 -27.54 11.75
CA LEU A 79 -0.75 -27.28 10.43
C LEU A 79 -0.76 -28.52 9.53
N ASP A 80 -0.74 -29.71 10.13
CA ASP A 80 -0.80 -31.00 9.43
C ASP A 80 -2.22 -31.48 9.12
N ASP A 81 -3.28 -30.82 9.65
CA ASP A 81 -4.68 -31.18 9.43
C ASP A 81 -5.63 -29.98 9.53
N LEU A 82 -5.66 -29.18 8.46
CA LEU A 82 -6.51 -27.98 8.42
C LEU A 82 -8.01 -28.29 8.39
N ALA A 83 -8.42 -29.55 8.13
CA ALA A 83 -9.81 -29.95 8.21
C ALA A 83 -10.34 -29.89 9.66
N LYS A 84 -9.47 -29.91 10.67
CA LYS A 84 -9.79 -29.70 12.08
C LYS A 84 -9.85 -28.23 12.49
N SER A 85 -10.05 -27.32 11.53
CA SER A 85 -10.07 -25.90 11.86
C SER A 85 -11.24 -25.53 12.77
N GLU A 86 -10.94 -24.72 13.78
CA GLU A 86 -11.90 -24.15 14.71
C GLU A 86 -11.99 -22.64 14.53
N ARG A 87 -13.16 -22.07 14.75
CA ARG A 87 -13.34 -20.60 14.77
C ARG A 87 -12.87 -20.06 16.10
N VAL A 88 -12.02 -19.04 16.08
CA VAL A 88 -11.67 -18.22 17.23
C VAL A 88 -12.48 -16.93 17.16
N THR A 89 -13.22 -16.59 18.22
CA THR A 89 -14.11 -15.43 18.20
C THR A 89 -14.32 -14.86 19.60
N ALA A 90 -14.58 -13.57 19.68
CA ALA A 90 -15.06 -12.86 20.88
C ALA A 90 -16.60 -12.89 21.00
N ALA A 91 -17.31 -13.43 20.01
CA ALA A 91 -18.76 -13.50 20.00
C ALA A 91 -19.29 -14.36 21.16
N ALA A 92 -20.18 -13.80 21.97
CA ALA A 92 -20.81 -14.52 23.08
C ALA A 92 -21.89 -15.51 22.61
N LYS A 93 -22.40 -15.34 21.38
CA LYS A 93 -23.44 -16.17 20.79
C LYS A 93 -23.08 -16.50 19.35
N ALA A 94 -23.53 -17.66 18.88
CA ALA A 94 -23.22 -18.13 17.53
C ALA A 94 -23.80 -17.25 16.39
N ASP A 95 -24.85 -16.50 16.67
CA ASP A 95 -25.53 -15.57 15.75
C ASP A 95 -25.06 -14.11 15.90
N GLN A 96 -24.07 -13.85 16.75
CA GLN A 96 -23.48 -12.52 16.89
C GLN A 96 -22.43 -12.31 15.79
N HIS A 97 -22.60 -11.25 15.02
CA HIS A 97 -21.68 -10.84 13.97
C HIS A 97 -20.73 -9.76 14.51
N CYS A 98 -19.44 -10.02 14.38
CA CYS A 98 -18.37 -9.13 14.83
C CYS A 98 -17.33 -9.01 13.71
N HIS A 99 -16.70 -7.83 13.61
CA HIS A 99 -15.49 -7.67 12.80
C HIS A 99 -14.28 -8.02 13.67
N GLU A 100 -13.57 -9.07 13.25
CA GLU A 100 -12.42 -9.62 13.98
C GLU A 100 -11.21 -9.69 13.07
N GLY A 101 -10.01 -9.34 13.58
CA GLY A 101 -8.80 -9.37 12.78
C GLY A 101 -7.57 -8.85 13.50
N GLN A 102 -6.48 -8.68 12.76
CA GLN A 102 -5.16 -8.27 13.26
C GLN A 102 -4.74 -9.15 14.44
N MET A 103 -4.61 -10.44 14.18
CA MET A 103 -4.29 -11.43 15.19
C MET A 103 -2.79 -11.61 15.37
N VAL A 104 -2.37 -12.01 16.58
CA VAL A 104 -0.99 -12.38 16.91
C VAL A 104 -0.94 -13.50 17.94
N TRP A 105 -0.02 -14.45 17.77
CA TRP A 105 0.20 -15.54 18.71
C TRP A 105 0.89 -15.07 19.99
N ALA A 106 0.46 -15.61 21.13
CA ALA A 106 1.26 -15.53 22.35
C ALA A 106 2.56 -16.34 22.19
N PRO A 107 3.68 -15.92 22.81
CA PRO A 107 4.97 -16.59 22.67
C PRO A 107 4.97 -18.07 23.10
N ASP A 108 4.05 -18.48 23.98
CA ASP A 108 3.88 -19.86 24.45
C ASP A 108 3.01 -20.72 23.49
N ALA A 109 2.55 -20.15 22.39
CA ALA A 109 1.65 -20.78 21.42
C ALA A 109 0.28 -21.24 22.00
N GLN A 110 -0.15 -20.75 23.18
CA GLN A 110 -1.40 -21.19 23.83
C GLN A 110 -2.55 -20.20 23.69
N ALA A 111 -2.32 -19.03 23.14
CA ALA A 111 -3.34 -17.99 22.97
C ALA A 111 -3.10 -17.13 21.72
N LEU A 112 -4.19 -16.50 21.26
CA LEU A 112 -4.18 -15.45 20.24
C LEU A 112 -4.70 -14.15 20.86
N ALA A 113 -4.00 -13.03 20.60
CA ALA A 113 -4.57 -11.70 20.75
C ALA A 113 -5.10 -11.23 19.40
N PHE A 114 -6.21 -10.50 19.41
CA PHE A 114 -6.83 -9.94 18.20
C PHE A 114 -7.76 -8.78 18.54
N PHE A 115 -8.06 -7.94 17.57
CA PHE A 115 -9.08 -6.92 17.72
C PHE A 115 -10.45 -7.44 17.30
N SER A 116 -11.49 -7.04 18.07
CA SER A 116 -12.88 -7.38 17.79
C SER A 116 -13.81 -6.27 18.24
N ASP A 117 -14.84 -6.00 17.44
CA ASP A 117 -15.91 -5.07 17.78
C ASP A 117 -17.11 -5.72 18.51
N CYS A 118 -17.00 -7.00 18.90
CA CYS A 118 -18.09 -7.77 19.52
C CYS A 118 -18.77 -7.09 20.71
N ALA A 119 -18.04 -6.25 21.47
CA ALA A 119 -18.64 -5.49 22.57
C ALA A 119 -19.49 -4.30 22.08
N ARG A 120 -19.21 -3.77 20.89
CA ARG A 120 -19.89 -2.62 20.24
C ARG A 120 -19.85 -2.79 18.73
N PRO A 121 -20.65 -3.72 18.15
CA PRO A 121 -20.56 -4.08 16.73
C PRO A 121 -20.74 -2.88 15.81
N GLY A 122 -19.81 -2.72 14.85
CA GLY A 122 -19.77 -1.63 13.90
C GLY A 122 -19.33 -0.26 14.46
N GLU A 123 -18.99 -0.16 15.76
CA GLU A 123 -18.63 1.11 16.39
C GLU A 123 -17.15 1.16 16.80
N GLN A 124 -16.67 0.14 17.51
CA GLN A 124 -15.34 0.18 18.12
C GLN A 124 -14.74 -1.20 18.32
N ALA A 125 -13.54 -1.41 17.81
CA ALA A 125 -12.75 -2.58 18.12
C ALA A 125 -12.02 -2.43 19.47
N ASP A 126 -11.99 -3.54 20.21
CA ASP A 126 -11.26 -3.70 21.48
C ASP A 126 -10.29 -4.89 21.38
N LEU A 127 -9.26 -4.89 22.21
CA LEU A 127 -8.33 -6.00 22.30
C LEU A 127 -8.93 -7.16 23.08
N TYR A 128 -8.86 -8.34 22.49
CA TYR A 128 -9.25 -9.62 23.10
C TYR A 128 -8.07 -10.60 23.09
N VAL A 129 -8.09 -11.52 24.03
CA VAL A 129 -7.21 -12.69 24.05
C VAL A 129 -8.08 -13.96 24.15
N ALA A 130 -7.92 -14.88 23.21
CA ALA A 130 -8.53 -16.20 23.21
C ALA A 130 -7.48 -17.26 23.55
N ARG A 131 -7.72 -18.05 24.60
CA ARG A 131 -6.95 -19.26 24.89
C ARG A 131 -7.47 -20.43 24.07
N LEU A 132 -6.57 -21.27 23.60
CA LEU A 132 -6.95 -22.42 22.77
C LEU A 132 -7.29 -23.69 23.61
N ASP A 133 -7.81 -23.47 24.80
CA ASP A 133 -8.29 -24.50 25.73
C ASP A 133 -9.82 -24.62 25.74
N GLY A 134 -10.50 -23.89 24.85
CA GLY A 134 -11.96 -23.84 24.74
C GLY A 134 -12.63 -22.83 25.68
N SER A 135 -11.87 -22.04 26.45
CA SER A 135 -12.43 -20.94 27.23
C SER A 135 -12.86 -19.77 26.34
N PRO A 136 -13.89 -18.99 26.75
CA PRO A 136 -14.31 -17.81 26.01
C PRO A 136 -13.18 -16.78 25.90
N ALA A 137 -13.13 -16.06 24.77
CA ALA A 137 -12.19 -14.97 24.57
C ALA A 137 -12.42 -13.86 25.62
N GLN A 138 -11.33 -13.40 26.21
CA GLN A 138 -11.35 -12.37 27.26
C GLN A 138 -11.11 -11.00 26.66
N ARG A 139 -12.01 -10.04 26.90
CA ARG A 139 -11.81 -8.64 26.54
C ARG A 139 -10.81 -8.01 27.49
N LEU A 140 -9.76 -7.38 26.97
CA LEU A 140 -8.70 -6.77 27.75
C LEU A 140 -8.70 -5.23 27.73
N SER A 141 -9.47 -4.62 26.83
CA SER A 141 -9.50 -3.16 26.71
C SER A 141 -10.92 -2.61 26.55
N LYS A 142 -11.06 -1.30 26.83
CA LYS A 142 -12.22 -0.51 26.49
C LYS A 142 -11.72 0.78 25.85
N LEU A 143 -11.60 0.75 24.52
CA LEU A 143 -10.96 1.80 23.74
C LEU A 143 -12.01 2.75 23.13
N ASN A 144 -11.53 3.87 22.62
CA ASN A 144 -12.30 4.83 21.82
C ASN A 144 -11.35 5.47 20.81
N GLY A 145 -11.32 4.91 19.59
CA GLY A 145 -10.44 5.38 18.53
C GLY A 145 -9.92 4.24 17.66
N TYR A 146 -8.95 4.54 16.83
CA TYR A 146 -8.37 3.61 15.86
C TYR A 146 -7.24 2.77 16.50
N VAL A 147 -7.20 1.49 16.18
CA VAL A 147 -6.21 0.52 16.70
C VAL A 147 -5.65 -0.34 15.58
N GLU A 148 -4.35 -0.67 15.68
CA GLU A 148 -3.69 -1.57 14.74
C GLU A 148 -2.42 -2.19 15.35
N GLN A 149 -1.87 -3.22 14.69
CA GLN A 149 -0.59 -3.86 14.98
C GLN A 149 -0.42 -4.37 16.41
N PRO A 150 -1.24 -5.31 16.88
CA PRO A 150 -1.04 -5.93 18.16
C PRO A 150 0.24 -6.79 18.15
N ALA A 151 1.05 -6.68 19.21
CA ALA A 151 2.27 -7.47 19.39
C ALA A 151 2.43 -7.87 20.85
N PHE A 152 2.56 -9.17 21.13
CA PHE A 152 2.91 -9.63 22.46
C PHE A 152 4.33 -9.20 22.85
N SER A 153 4.50 -8.84 24.13
CA SER A 153 5.86 -8.77 24.69
C SER A 153 6.50 -10.17 24.65
N PRO A 154 7.82 -10.29 24.46
CA PRO A 154 8.51 -11.57 24.42
C PRO A 154 8.26 -12.48 25.64
N ASP A 155 7.95 -11.90 26.82
CA ASP A 155 7.58 -12.66 28.05
C ASP A 155 6.08 -13.02 28.12
N GLY A 156 5.27 -12.63 27.13
CA GLY A 156 3.83 -12.92 27.03
C GLY A 156 2.93 -12.19 28.02
N ARG A 157 3.46 -11.22 28.78
CA ARG A 157 2.72 -10.56 29.87
C ARG A 157 1.98 -9.31 29.45
N SER A 158 2.27 -8.79 28.28
CA SER A 158 1.63 -7.59 27.76
C SER A 158 1.39 -7.72 26.25
N VAL A 159 0.39 -6.99 25.77
CA VAL A 159 0.20 -6.73 24.32
C VAL A 159 0.38 -5.24 24.10
N ALA A 160 1.30 -4.88 23.21
CA ALA A 160 1.44 -3.52 22.68
C ALA A 160 0.67 -3.41 21.37
N PHE A 161 0.21 -2.21 21.04
CA PHE A 161 -0.44 -1.91 19.75
C PHE A 161 -0.40 -0.41 19.47
N LEU A 162 -0.54 -0.05 18.21
CA LEU A 162 -0.69 1.35 17.80
C LEU A 162 -2.12 1.80 18.07
N TYR A 163 -2.27 3.00 18.65
CA TYR A 163 -3.56 3.54 19.05
C TYR A 163 -3.63 5.05 18.86
N VAL A 164 -4.69 5.48 18.17
CA VAL A 164 -5.06 6.90 18.05
C VAL A 164 -6.34 7.14 18.82
N GLU A 165 -6.21 7.77 19.99
CA GLU A 165 -7.35 8.04 20.86
C GLU A 165 -8.32 9.05 20.22
N GLY A 166 -9.61 8.72 20.20
CA GLY A 166 -10.65 9.57 19.64
C GLY A 166 -10.74 9.61 18.11
N ALA A 167 -9.87 8.87 17.41
CA ALA A 167 -9.91 8.81 15.95
C ALA A 167 -11.17 8.08 15.44
N THR A 168 -11.70 8.56 14.33
CA THR A 168 -12.91 8.01 13.67
C THR A 168 -12.60 7.41 12.30
N ARG A 169 -11.32 7.37 11.92
CA ARG A 169 -10.81 6.81 10.66
C ARG A 169 -9.42 6.22 10.91
N SER A 170 -8.92 5.43 9.97
CA SER A 170 -7.52 5.01 9.93
C SER A 170 -6.59 6.22 9.83
N ALA A 171 -5.41 6.11 10.41
CA ALA A 171 -4.36 7.11 10.25
C ALA A 171 -3.85 7.16 8.79
N GLY A 172 -3.26 8.30 8.42
CA GLY A 172 -2.63 8.50 7.11
C GLY A 172 -3.52 9.16 6.06
N ALA A 173 -2.88 9.62 5.00
CA ALA A 173 -3.49 10.45 3.97
C ALA A 173 -4.32 9.66 2.94
N LEU A 174 -4.23 8.32 2.91
CA LEU A 174 -5.03 7.47 2.03
C LEU A 174 -6.52 7.53 2.34
N ALA A 175 -6.89 7.62 3.62
CA ALA A 175 -8.27 7.72 4.04
C ALA A 175 -8.85 9.11 3.76
N ALA A 176 -10.18 9.20 3.64
CA ALA A 176 -10.86 10.48 3.44
C ALA A 176 -10.55 11.47 4.55
N MET A 177 -9.92 12.59 4.20
CA MET A 177 -9.53 13.63 5.16
C MET A 177 -10.75 14.33 5.75
N LYS A 178 -10.64 14.72 7.03
CA LYS A 178 -11.60 15.65 7.63
C LYS A 178 -11.48 17.02 6.95
N PRO A 179 -12.59 17.77 6.81
CA PRO A 179 -12.51 19.14 6.33
C PRO A 179 -11.56 19.97 7.20
N TRP A 180 -10.73 20.76 6.56
CA TRP A 180 -9.86 21.70 7.26
C TRP A 180 -10.70 22.68 8.11
N SER A 181 -10.38 22.80 9.40
CA SER A 181 -11.05 23.71 10.32
C SER A 181 -10.16 24.02 11.53
N GLY A 182 -10.37 25.17 12.16
CA GLY A 182 -9.58 25.60 13.31
C GLY A 182 -8.16 26.02 12.97
N VAL A 183 -7.26 25.92 13.94
CA VAL A 183 -5.82 26.19 13.76
C VAL A 183 -5.16 24.94 13.23
N ILE A 184 -4.73 25.01 11.98
CA ILE A 184 -4.16 23.85 11.28
C ILE A 184 -2.82 23.46 11.92
N GLY A 185 -2.67 22.17 12.24
CA GLY A 185 -1.50 21.62 12.91
C GLY A 185 -1.56 21.70 14.46
N GLU A 186 -2.61 22.34 15.02
CA GLU A 186 -2.85 22.42 16.48
C GLU A 186 -4.20 21.79 16.86
N ASP A 187 -5.29 22.22 16.23
CA ASP A 187 -6.63 21.74 16.54
C ASP A 187 -6.91 20.39 15.87
N GLY A 188 -7.35 19.40 16.65
CA GLY A 188 -7.78 18.10 16.16
C GLY A 188 -6.66 17.20 15.62
N VAL A 189 -5.40 17.47 15.98
CA VAL A 189 -4.27 16.60 15.63
C VAL A 189 -4.45 15.24 16.30
N GLU A 190 -4.48 14.18 15.50
CA GLU A 190 -4.59 12.80 15.95
C GLU A 190 -3.17 12.21 16.05
N ILE A 191 -2.76 11.81 17.26
CA ILE A 191 -1.41 11.33 17.54
C ILE A 191 -1.45 9.82 17.80
N GLN A 192 -0.85 9.05 16.91
CA GLN A 192 -0.67 7.61 17.08
C GLN A 192 0.45 7.31 18.07
N ARG A 193 0.18 6.44 19.02
CA ARG A 193 1.10 6.09 20.11
C ARG A 193 1.09 4.58 20.31
N VAL A 194 2.17 4.05 20.87
CA VAL A 194 2.16 2.68 21.38
C VAL A 194 1.39 2.64 22.70
N ALA A 195 0.32 1.88 22.71
CA ALA A 195 -0.47 1.54 23.90
C ALA A 195 -0.09 0.14 24.38
N LEU A 196 -0.26 -0.09 25.70
CA LEU A 196 0.03 -1.35 26.37
C LEU A 196 -1.19 -1.83 27.15
N VAL A 197 -1.45 -3.12 27.08
CA VAL A 197 -2.43 -3.82 27.92
C VAL A 197 -1.77 -5.01 28.60
N THR A 198 -1.89 -5.13 29.91
CA THR A 198 -1.40 -6.29 30.66
C THR A 198 -2.29 -7.51 30.42
N VAL A 199 -1.69 -8.65 30.12
CA VAL A 199 -2.37 -9.93 29.97
C VAL A 199 -2.42 -10.62 31.35
N PRO A 200 -3.61 -10.91 31.92
CA PRO A 200 -3.74 -11.58 33.21
C PRO A 200 -3.09 -12.97 33.21
N ALA A 201 -2.25 -13.25 34.20
CA ALA A 201 -1.69 -14.57 34.39
C ALA A 201 -2.81 -15.56 34.81
N ASN A 202 -2.89 -16.69 34.11
CA ASN A 202 -3.76 -17.83 34.40
C ASN A 202 -5.24 -17.50 34.65
N GLY A 203 -6.07 -17.58 33.61
CA GLY A 203 -7.48 -18.00 33.67
C GLY A 203 -8.36 -17.62 34.86
N SER A 204 -7.96 -16.72 35.74
CA SER A 204 -8.89 -16.07 36.64
C SER A 204 -9.75 -15.19 35.75
N ALA A 205 -10.84 -15.78 35.25
CA ALA A 205 -12.02 -15.06 34.87
C ALA A 205 -12.47 -14.25 36.10
N GLU A 206 -11.75 -13.21 36.43
CA GLU A 206 -12.34 -12.14 37.20
C GLU A 206 -13.27 -11.45 36.20
N ASP A 207 -14.51 -11.91 36.35
CA ASP A 207 -15.76 -11.34 35.96
C ASP A 207 -15.66 -10.06 35.12
N THR A 208 -16.33 -10.04 33.96
CA THR A 208 -16.58 -8.87 33.10
C THR A 208 -17.23 -7.68 33.83
N THR A 209 -17.58 -7.85 35.10
CA THR A 209 -17.83 -6.79 36.08
C THR A 209 -16.53 -6.60 36.86
N ALA A 210 -15.75 -5.56 36.52
CA ALA A 210 -14.53 -5.21 37.21
C ALA A 210 -14.67 -5.36 38.73
N PRO A 211 -13.67 -5.98 39.43
CA PRO A 211 -13.64 -5.93 40.88
C PRO A 211 -13.74 -4.46 41.32
N ALA A 212 -14.49 -4.21 42.39
CA ALA A 212 -14.67 -2.87 42.90
C ALA A 212 -13.29 -2.18 43.04
N GLY A 213 -12.97 -1.24 42.13
CA GLY A 213 -11.75 -0.45 42.12
C GLY A 213 -10.75 -0.66 40.98
N LYS A 214 -10.90 -1.69 40.09
CA LYS A 214 -10.07 -1.83 38.90
C LYS A 214 -10.96 -1.88 37.66
N THR A 215 -11.03 -0.77 36.93
CA THR A 215 -11.67 -0.70 35.59
C THR A 215 -10.73 -1.31 34.53
N LEU A 216 -11.26 -1.76 33.38
CA LEU A 216 -10.46 -2.18 32.21
C LEU A 216 -9.41 -1.11 31.85
N ASN A 217 -9.70 0.16 32.11
CA ASN A 217 -8.75 1.28 31.98
C ASN A 217 -7.52 1.16 32.89
N SER A 218 -7.55 0.35 33.97
CA SER A 218 -6.36 0.14 34.83
C SER A 218 -5.36 -0.86 34.27
N LEU A 219 -5.72 -1.62 33.22
CA LEU A 219 -4.82 -2.50 32.48
C LEU A 219 -4.14 -1.79 31.32
N PHE A 220 -4.63 -0.61 30.95
CA PHE A 220 -4.19 0.18 29.80
C PHE A 220 -3.23 1.30 30.21
N SER A 221 -2.18 1.48 29.44
CA SER A 221 -1.26 2.63 29.54
C SER A 221 -0.66 2.95 28.19
N PHE A 222 -0.17 4.18 28.01
CA PHE A 222 0.67 4.51 26.86
C PHE A 222 2.14 4.23 27.19
N ALA A 223 2.83 3.54 26.28
CA ALA A 223 4.27 3.33 26.37
C ALA A 223 5.06 4.53 25.86
N THR A 224 4.56 5.22 24.84
CA THR A 224 5.23 6.35 24.19
C THR A 224 4.59 7.69 24.56
N PRO A 225 5.33 8.82 24.56
CA PRO A 225 4.82 10.12 24.95
C PRO A 225 3.90 10.75 23.89
N ALA A 226 3.11 11.75 24.28
CA ALA A 226 2.15 12.43 23.42
C ALA A 226 2.78 13.42 22.43
N ASN A 227 4.07 13.72 22.56
CA ASN A 227 4.80 14.61 21.64
C ASN A 227 5.53 13.87 20.51
N LEU A 228 5.26 12.57 20.34
CA LEU A 228 5.76 11.76 19.22
C LEU A 228 4.60 11.04 18.57
N HIS A 229 4.52 11.09 17.23
CA HIS A 229 3.63 10.25 16.45
C HIS A 229 4.41 9.00 16.01
N VAL A 230 4.00 7.84 16.51
CA VAL A 230 4.68 6.55 16.24
C VAL A 230 4.01 5.87 15.06
N TYR A 231 4.79 5.42 14.08
CA TYR A 231 4.31 4.74 12.89
C TYR A 231 4.48 3.23 12.96
N GLU A 232 5.59 2.77 13.55
CA GLU A 232 5.95 1.36 13.65
C GLU A 232 6.74 1.14 14.93
N PHE A 233 6.67 -0.07 15.50
CA PHE A 233 7.45 -0.42 16.68
C PHE A 233 7.86 -1.89 16.70
N ASP A 234 8.86 -2.21 17.52
CA ASP A 234 9.29 -3.56 17.84
C ASP A 234 9.68 -3.68 19.32
N TRP A 235 9.38 -4.84 19.91
CA TRP A 235 9.74 -5.12 21.28
C TRP A 235 11.23 -5.43 21.45
N ARG A 236 11.86 -4.86 22.47
CA ARG A 236 13.17 -5.34 22.90
C ARG A 236 13.06 -6.78 23.42
N PRO A 237 14.02 -7.68 23.11
CA PRO A 237 13.93 -9.10 23.44
C PRO A 237 13.74 -9.43 24.93
N ASP A 238 14.13 -8.53 25.84
CA ASP A 238 13.96 -8.68 27.29
C ASP A 238 12.60 -8.14 27.83
N SER A 239 11.70 -7.71 26.95
CA SER A 239 10.40 -7.12 27.27
C SER A 239 10.46 -5.78 28.05
N ARG A 240 11.63 -5.15 28.16
CA ARG A 240 11.83 -3.94 28.96
C ARG A 240 11.88 -2.65 28.17
N GLY A 241 11.76 -2.71 26.85
CA GLY A 241 11.84 -1.53 25.99
C GLY A 241 11.26 -1.77 24.63
N LEU A 242 11.23 -0.71 23.85
CA LEU A 242 10.78 -0.68 22.44
C LEU A 242 11.83 0.00 21.58
N ALA A 243 11.88 -0.40 20.31
CA ALA A 243 12.36 0.44 19.21
C ALA A 243 11.14 0.90 18.40
N TYR A 244 11.16 2.11 17.87
CA TYR A 244 10.07 2.60 17.05
C TYR A 244 10.48 3.74 16.11
N VAL A 245 9.79 3.82 14.99
CA VAL A 245 9.89 4.93 14.03
C VAL A 245 8.84 5.98 14.41
N ALA A 246 9.27 7.21 14.65
CA ALA A 246 8.36 8.28 15.07
C ALA A 246 8.78 9.66 14.57
N ALA A 247 7.81 10.55 14.39
CA ALA A 247 8.05 11.94 14.02
C ALA A 247 7.93 12.90 15.21
N ASP A 248 8.79 13.92 15.19
CA ASP A 248 8.81 15.10 16.01
C ASP A 248 9.05 16.32 15.07
N PRO A 249 8.08 17.23 14.89
CA PRO A 249 6.79 17.31 15.59
C PRO A 249 5.84 16.15 15.26
N PRO A 250 4.91 15.81 16.19
CA PRO A 250 3.99 14.73 15.98
C PRO A 250 2.96 15.07 14.89
N GLY A 251 2.64 14.10 14.03
CA GLY A 251 1.64 14.27 12.99
C GLY A 251 1.60 13.04 12.08
N GLU A 252 0.42 12.63 11.66
CA GLU A 252 0.24 11.43 10.84
C GLU A 252 1.03 11.49 9.52
N ASN A 253 1.22 12.68 8.97
CA ASN A 253 1.87 12.92 7.69
C ASN A 253 3.33 13.39 7.80
N ASN A 254 3.99 13.15 8.94
CA ASN A 254 5.41 13.48 9.18
C ASN A 254 6.33 12.24 9.11
N TRP A 255 5.85 11.12 8.59
CA TRP A 255 6.64 9.90 8.48
C TRP A 255 7.94 10.06 7.68
N TRP A 256 7.92 10.87 6.62
CA TRP A 256 9.09 11.10 5.76
C TRP A 256 10.28 11.75 6.46
N VAL A 257 10.06 12.39 7.60
CA VAL A 257 11.10 13.01 8.44
C VAL A 257 11.27 12.30 9.79
N ALA A 258 10.72 11.10 9.91
CA ALA A 258 10.75 10.30 11.12
C ALA A 258 12.17 9.87 11.49
N LYS A 259 12.36 9.60 12.78
CA LYS A 259 13.61 9.11 13.38
C LYS A 259 13.37 7.74 14.00
N LEU A 260 14.46 6.99 14.18
CA LEU A 260 14.45 5.75 14.94
C LEU A 260 14.76 6.05 16.42
N TYR A 261 13.91 5.57 17.28
CA TYR A 261 14.02 5.73 18.73
C TYR A 261 14.17 4.37 19.41
N THR A 262 14.88 4.39 20.56
CA THR A 262 14.78 3.35 21.59
C THR A 262 14.23 3.93 22.86
N GLN A 263 13.50 3.14 23.63
CA GLN A 263 12.93 3.59 24.90
C GLN A 263 12.77 2.43 25.87
N GLU A 264 13.27 2.59 27.12
CA GLU A 264 12.95 1.73 28.24
C GLU A 264 11.47 1.93 28.66
N MET A 265 10.82 0.86 29.14
CA MET A 265 9.45 0.99 29.66
C MET A 265 9.41 1.99 30.82
N GLY A 266 8.55 3.01 30.68
CA GLY A 266 8.45 4.14 31.63
C GLY A 266 9.62 5.13 31.55
N GLY A 267 10.57 4.93 30.65
CA GLY A 267 11.70 5.83 30.41
C GLY A 267 11.37 6.95 29.42
N LYS A 268 12.40 7.70 29.04
CA LYS A 268 12.29 8.74 27.99
C LYS A 268 12.74 8.18 26.64
N PRO A 269 12.15 8.67 25.54
CA PRO A 269 12.64 8.37 24.19
C PRO A 269 14.10 8.79 24.02
N ASN A 270 14.88 7.93 23.35
CA ASN A 270 16.23 8.22 22.90
C ASN A 270 16.29 8.07 21.37
N ALA A 271 16.46 9.18 20.65
CA ALA A 271 16.64 9.14 19.19
C ALA A 271 18.02 8.59 18.88
N ILE A 272 18.12 7.40 18.30
CA ILE A 272 19.38 6.72 17.97
C ILE A 272 19.80 6.93 16.53
N LEU A 273 18.85 7.31 15.64
CA LEU A 273 19.10 7.56 14.23
C LEU A 273 18.13 8.62 13.70
N ALA A 274 18.67 9.65 13.06
CA ALA A 274 17.93 10.63 12.27
C ALA A 274 18.49 10.63 10.84
N PRO A 275 17.75 10.17 9.81
CA PRO A 275 18.27 10.08 8.45
C PRO A 275 18.79 11.42 7.89
N ALA A 276 18.21 12.54 8.29
CA ALA A 276 18.66 13.85 7.88
C ALA A 276 20.03 14.26 8.47
N GLU A 277 20.49 13.59 9.53
CA GLU A 277 21.72 13.93 10.27
C GLU A 277 22.89 12.95 9.98
N VAL A 278 22.61 11.81 9.34
CA VAL A 278 23.65 10.84 8.98
C VAL A 278 24.29 11.17 7.64
N SER A 279 25.50 10.66 7.42
CA SER A 279 26.21 10.76 6.15
C SER A 279 26.01 9.51 5.29
N GLY A 280 26.28 9.62 3.99
CA GLY A 280 26.24 8.48 3.06
C GLY A 280 24.90 8.24 2.41
N ALA A 281 24.65 7.00 1.96
CA ALA A 281 23.52 6.67 1.11
C ALA A 281 22.15 6.85 1.78
N LEU A 282 22.07 6.71 3.10
CA LEU A 282 20.83 6.88 3.86
C LEU A 282 20.44 8.35 4.11
N HIS A 283 21.33 9.31 3.82
CA HIS A 283 21.07 10.73 4.11
C HIS A 283 19.77 11.23 3.50
N GLY A 284 18.84 11.69 4.34
CA GLY A 284 17.56 12.26 3.93
C GLY A 284 16.56 11.28 3.32
N LEU A 285 16.80 9.97 3.47
CA LEU A 285 15.88 8.90 3.05
C LEU A 285 14.96 8.46 4.19
N GLN A 286 13.99 7.64 3.87
CA GLN A 286 12.99 7.12 4.81
C GLN A 286 13.51 5.85 5.48
N ILE A 287 12.93 5.53 6.65
CA ILE A 287 13.22 4.31 7.42
C ILE A 287 11.91 3.63 7.83
N ALA A 288 11.92 2.30 7.83
CA ALA A 288 10.77 1.47 8.16
C ALA A 288 11.19 0.13 8.76
N VAL A 289 10.24 -0.61 9.32
CA VAL A 289 10.37 -2.00 9.77
C VAL A 289 11.56 -2.18 10.75
N PRO A 290 11.58 -1.44 11.90
CA PRO A 290 12.63 -1.63 12.88
C PRO A 290 12.52 -3.01 13.53
N ARG A 291 13.68 -3.71 13.73
CA ARG A 291 13.75 -5.04 14.35
C ARG A 291 14.95 -5.13 15.29
N TRP A 292 14.69 -5.35 16.57
CA TRP A 292 15.73 -5.60 17.55
C TRP A 292 16.50 -6.88 17.25
N SER A 293 17.83 -6.83 17.32
CA SER A 293 18.63 -8.05 17.34
C SER A 293 18.31 -8.87 18.60
N PRO A 294 18.32 -10.22 18.56
CA PRO A 294 17.97 -11.06 19.70
C PRO A 294 18.87 -10.84 20.93
N ASP A 295 20.10 -10.36 20.75
CA ASP A 295 21.02 -9.99 21.84
C ASP A 295 20.78 -8.56 22.40
N GLY A 296 19.84 -7.82 21.83
CA GLY A 296 19.49 -6.46 22.25
C GLY A 296 20.56 -5.39 22.00
N LYS A 297 21.55 -5.66 21.14
CA LYS A 297 22.67 -4.74 20.91
C LYS A 297 22.49 -3.82 19.70
N ALA A 298 21.64 -4.19 18.77
CA ALA A 298 21.44 -3.45 17.53
C ALA A 298 19.98 -3.49 17.07
N ILE A 299 19.63 -2.57 16.20
CA ILE A 299 18.35 -2.55 15.48
C ILE A 299 18.65 -2.66 13.98
N ALA A 300 18.08 -3.66 13.31
CA ALA A 300 17.99 -3.70 11.86
C ALA A 300 16.74 -2.91 11.42
N PHE A 301 16.80 -2.27 10.25
CA PHE A 301 15.68 -1.54 9.66
C PHE A 301 15.84 -1.50 8.14
N ILE A 302 14.75 -1.21 7.43
CA ILE A 302 14.78 -0.95 5.98
C ILE A 302 14.93 0.55 5.78
N GLY A 303 15.88 0.95 4.94
CA GLY A 303 16.13 2.35 4.62
C GLY A 303 16.30 2.54 3.12
N GLY A 304 15.59 3.52 2.54
CA GLY A 304 15.60 3.80 1.12
C GLY A 304 14.70 4.96 0.74
N LEU A 305 14.63 5.25 -0.55
CA LEU A 305 13.71 6.25 -1.07
C LEU A 305 12.30 5.65 -1.15
N MET A 306 11.41 6.10 -0.27
CA MET A 306 10.03 5.65 -0.19
C MET A 306 9.08 6.83 -0.43
N SER A 307 8.04 6.63 -1.23
CA SER A 307 7.05 7.67 -1.51
C SER A 307 5.87 7.66 -0.54
N ASP A 308 5.51 6.48 -0.01
CA ASP A 308 4.31 6.30 0.80
C ASP A 308 4.60 5.50 2.06
N GLN A 309 4.01 5.92 3.18
CA GLN A 309 4.04 5.13 4.41
C GLN A 309 3.37 3.77 4.16
N GLY A 310 4.03 2.68 4.56
CA GLY A 310 3.53 1.31 4.38
C GLY A 310 3.78 0.71 3.00
N SER A 311 4.34 1.47 2.04
CA SER A 311 4.93 0.93 0.81
C SER A 311 6.44 0.88 0.99
N THR A 312 6.92 -0.18 1.63
CA THR A 312 8.31 -0.31 2.06
C THR A 312 9.18 -0.91 0.97
N GLY A 313 10.33 -0.27 0.72
CA GLY A 313 11.37 -0.78 -0.15
C GLY A 313 12.70 -0.06 0.11
N GLY A 314 13.80 -0.72 -0.17
CA GLY A 314 15.13 -0.16 0.04
C GLY A 314 16.17 -1.23 0.35
N ASP A 315 17.25 -0.81 1.01
CA ASP A 315 18.28 -1.70 1.54
C ASP A 315 18.03 -2.05 3.01
N VAL A 316 18.61 -3.16 3.46
CA VAL A 316 18.62 -3.53 4.87
C VAL A 316 19.79 -2.84 5.56
N TRP A 317 19.49 -2.13 6.64
CA TRP A 317 20.47 -1.40 7.44
C TRP A 317 20.52 -1.91 8.87
N ILE A 318 21.63 -1.65 9.55
CA ILE A 318 21.77 -1.91 10.98
C ILE A 318 22.41 -0.72 11.68
N VAL A 319 21.95 -0.45 12.91
CA VAL A 319 22.53 0.56 13.80
C VAL A 319 22.66 0.00 15.21
N SER A 320 23.67 0.42 15.96
CA SER A 320 23.79 0.08 17.38
C SER A 320 22.56 0.56 18.17
N ALA A 321 22.15 -0.18 19.19
CA ALA A 321 21.08 0.23 20.10
C ALA A 321 21.38 1.55 20.85
N GLU A 322 22.66 1.92 20.95
CA GLU A 322 23.14 3.20 21.52
C GLU A 322 23.21 4.33 20.49
N GLY A 323 22.92 4.03 19.20
CA GLY A 323 23.05 4.96 18.09
C GLY A 323 24.42 4.92 17.41
N GLY A 324 24.61 5.82 16.46
CA GLY A 324 25.83 5.92 15.68
C GLY A 324 25.57 5.95 14.17
N GLN A 325 26.63 5.77 13.36
CA GLN A 325 26.51 5.72 11.90
C GLN A 325 25.94 4.35 11.49
N PRO A 326 24.82 4.28 10.76
CA PRO A 326 24.25 3.01 10.30
C PRO A 326 25.14 2.34 9.25
N VAL A 327 25.05 1.02 9.15
CA VAL A 327 25.74 0.19 8.16
C VAL A 327 24.72 -0.41 7.21
N ASP A 328 24.97 -0.26 5.91
CA ASP A 328 24.21 -0.91 4.85
C ASP A 328 24.63 -2.38 4.74
N LEU A 329 23.67 -3.29 4.91
CA LEU A 329 23.89 -4.74 4.86
C LEU A 329 23.67 -5.31 3.44
N THR A 330 23.03 -4.56 2.54
CA THR A 330 22.66 -5.01 1.20
C THR A 330 23.07 -4.03 0.09
N PRO A 331 24.25 -3.40 0.18
CA PRO A 331 24.62 -2.34 -0.76
C PRO A 331 24.63 -2.87 -2.21
N GLN A 332 24.06 -2.07 -3.14
CA GLN A 332 24.02 -2.38 -4.57
C GLN A 332 23.28 -3.68 -4.93
N ARG A 333 22.47 -4.22 -4.04
CA ARG A 333 21.66 -5.38 -4.35
C ARG A 333 20.55 -4.99 -5.36
N PRO A 334 20.34 -5.76 -6.46
CA PRO A 334 19.35 -5.43 -7.48
C PRO A 334 17.93 -5.87 -7.09
N THR A 335 17.55 -5.65 -5.83
CA THR A 335 16.25 -5.98 -5.23
C THR A 335 15.87 -4.89 -4.24
N SER A 336 14.64 -4.88 -3.76
CA SER A 336 14.18 -3.96 -2.72
C SER A 336 13.62 -4.75 -1.55
N ALA A 337 14.24 -4.64 -0.38
CA ALA A 337 13.76 -5.28 0.85
C ALA A 337 12.42 -4.64 1.28
N ALA A 338 11.45 -5.48 1.66
CA ALA A 338 10.11 -5.05 2.06
C ALA A 338 9.72 -5.47 3.48
N TRP A 339 10.32 -6.54 3.98
CA TRP A 339 10.09 -7.07 5.34
C TRP A 339 11.31 -7.84 5.80
N MET A 340 11.50 -7.97 7.12
CA MET A 340 12.57 -8.77 7.70
C MET A 340 12.25 -9.27 9.10
N GLU A 341 12.94 -10.36 9.48
CA GLU A 341 12.88 -10.97 10.80
C GLU A 341 14.22 -11.61 11.17
N TRP A 342 14.65 -11.48 12.44
CA TRP A 342 15.86 -12.11 12.95
C TRP A 342 15.69 -13.60 13.21
N ALA A 343 16.66 -14.40 12.76
CA ALA A 343 16.78 -15.83 13.05
C ALA A 343 18.05 -16.09 13.85
N GLY A 344 17.99 -15.88 15.14
CA GLY A 344 19.16 -15.82 16.01
C GLY A 344 19.99 -14.56 15.74
N ASN A 345 21.20 -14.52 16.32
CA ASN A 345 22.03 -13.30 16.24
C ASN A 345 22.79 -13.11 14.92
N GLU A 346 22.85 -14.14 14.08
CA GLU A 346 23.71 -14.15 12.90
C GLU A 346 22.94 -14.17 11.58
N HIS A 347 21.62 -14.24 11.63
CA HIS A 347 20.81 -14.34 10.42
C HIS A 347 19.61 -13.41 10.45
N LEU A 348 19.30 -12.86 9.27
CA LEU A 348 18.05 -12.18 8.96
C LEU A 348 17.37 -12.90 7.80
N TYR A 349 16.08 -13.20 7.92
CA TYR A 349 15.22 -13.45 6.77
C TYR A 349 14.68 -12.13 6.25
N VAL A 350 14.73 -11.96 4.94
CA VAL A 350 14.31 -10.73 4.27
C VAL A 350 13.39 -11.09 3.10
N SER A 351 12.19 -10.53 3.09
CA SER A 351 11.31 -10.55 1.92
C SER A 351 11.69 -9.40 0.99
N GLU A 352 11.87 -9.70 -0.28
CA GLU A 352 12.32 -8.75 -1.29
C GLU A 352 11.41 -8.74 -2.52
N LEU A 353 11.28 -7.57 -3.13
CA LEU A 353 10.82 -7.42 -4.50
C LEU A 353 12.02 -7.56 -5.45
N ALA A 354 11.89 -8.37 -6.49
CA ALA A 354 12.98 -8.73 -7.39
C ALA A 354 12.47 -8.90 -8.84
N GLY A 355 12.58 -7.87 -9.69
CA GLY A 355 12.22 -7.95 -11.11
C GLY A 355 10.79 -8.43 -11.38
N GLY A 356 9.79 -7.90 -10.65
CA GLY A 356 8.39 -8.30 -10.76
C GLY A 356 8.01 -9.57 -10.00
N ASN A 357 8.95 -10.15 -9.24
CA ASN A 357 8.73 -11.30 -8.36
C ASN A 357 8.84 -10.88 -6.89
N CYS A 358 8.28 -11.73 -5.99
CA CYS A 358 8.55 -11.68 -4.56
C CYS A 358 9.43 -12.88 -4.18
N GLN A 359 10.41 -12.65 -3.29
CA GLN A 359 11.26 -13.72 -2.79
C GLN A 359 11.58 -13.53 -1.31
N LEU A 360 11.82 -14.63 -0.60
CA LEU A 360 12.32 -14.66 0.76
C LEU A 360 13.77 -15.19 0.74
N ILE A 361 14.70 -14.40 1.22
CA ILE A 361 16.12 -14.77 1.31
C ILE A 361 16.57 -14.83 2.78
N ARG A 362 17.71 -15.45 3.02
CA ARG A 362 18.41 -15.41 4.30
C ARG A 362 19.74 -14.69 4.13
N LEU A 363 19.95 -13.65 4.94
CA LEU A 363 21.25 -13.00 5.12
C LEU A 363 21.98 -13.70 6.27
N HIS A 364 23.28 -13.94 6.11
CA HIS A 364 24.18 -14.30 7.21
C HIS A 364 25.07 -13.09 7.52
N LEU A 365 25.13 -12.72 8.79
CA LEU A 365 25.87 -11.58 9.30
C LEU A 365 27.07 -12.07 10.10
N GLU A 366 28.28 -11.63 9.73
CA GLU A 366 29.50 -11.84 10.48
C GLU A 366 30.02 -10.52 11.04
N GLY A 367 30.58 -10.54 12.25
CA GLY A 367 31.13 -9.36 12.88
C GLY A 367 30.38 -8.87 14.13
N ASP A 368 30.79 -7.72 14.65
CA ASP A 368 30.20 -7.14 15.86
C ASP A 368 29.18 -6.05 15.51
N LYS A 369 27.92 -6.36 15.73
CA LYS A 369 26.81 -5.46 15.48
C LYS A 369 26.83 -4.19 16.33
N ALA A 370 27.39 -4.27 17.53
CA ALA A 370 27.47 -3.12 18.43
C ALA A 370 28.53 -2.10 17.97
N SER A 371 29.64 -2.57 17.40
CA SER A 371 30.66 -1.71 16.80
C SER A 371 30.40 -1.41 15.31
N GLN A 372 29.35 -2.03 14.74
CA GLN A 372 28.96 -1.88 13.34
C GLN A 372 30.01 -2.38 12.33
N ASP A 373 30.89 -3.26 12.76
CA ASP A 373 31.82 -3.99 11.90
C ASP A 373 31.16 -5.30 11.47
N VAL A 374 30.24 -5.21 10.51
CA VAL A 374 29.41 -6.33 10.04
C VAL A 374 29.60 -6.50 8.54
N THR A 375 29.79 -7.76 8.13
CA THR A 375 29.73 -8.18 6.72
C THR A 375 28.59 -9.15 6.50
N THR A 376 28.09 -9.20 5.26
CA THR A 376 26.95 -10.04 4.89
C THR A 376 27.28 -11.04 3.80
N THR A 377 26.67 -12.22 3.89
CA THR A 377 26.59 -13.19 2.80
C THR A 377 25.14 -13.59 2.55
N PHE A 378 24.82 -13.85 1.27
CA PHE A 378 23.45 -14.14 0.85
C PHE A 378 23.25 -15.64 0.64
N GLY A 379 22.21 -16.20 1.27
CA GLY A 379 21.75 -17.56 1.00
C GLY A 379 20.92 -17.65 -0.28
N SER A 380 20.62 -18.87 -0.71
CA SER A 380 19.62 -19.11 -1.76
C SER A 380 18.25 -18.70 -1.26
N PRO A 381 17.34 -18.23 -2.14
CA PRO A 381 15.96 -17.95 -1.76
C PRO A 381 15.26 -19.13 -1.09
N VAL A 382 14.51 -18.88 -0.03
CA VAL A 382 13.60 -19.87 0.57
C VAL A 382 12.45 -20.12 -0.39
N PHE A 383 11.95 -19.07 -1.01
CA PHE A 383 11.04 -19.13 -2.16
C PHE A 383 11.26 -17.92 -3.09
N SER A 384 10.85 -18.07 -4.35
CA SER A 384 10.78 -16.99 -5.34
C SER A 384 9.58 -17.26 -6.24
N ILE A 385 8.60 -16.38 -6.23
CA ILE A 385 7.35 -16.56 -6.99
C ILE A 385 7.01 -15.29 -7.79
N PRO A 386 6.40 -15.43 -8.97
CA PRO A 386 5.86 -14.29 -9.73
C PRO A 386 4.51 -13.84 -9.17
N GLY A 387 4.44 -13.61 -7.86
CA GLY A 387 3.20 -13.34 -7.15
C GLY A 387 3.39 -12.34 -6.01
N ALA A 388 2.29 -11.82 -5.50
CA ALA A 388 2.28 -10.94 -4.34
C ALA A 388 2.38 -11.76 -3.04
N VAL A 389 3.44 -11.52 -2.28
CA VAL A 389 3.65 -12.05 -0.93
C VAL A 389 4.07 -10.89 -0.05
N GLY A 390 3.19 -10.41 0.81
CA GLY A 390 3.49 -9.25 1.63
C GLY A 390 4.04 -8.08 0.79
N ASP A 391 3.44 -6.94 0.86
CA ASP A 391 3.85 -5.76 0.10
C ASP A 391 4.63 -4.75 0.95
N GLY A 392 5.17 -5.20 2.08
CA GLY A 392 5.83 -4.33 3.05
C GLY A 392 4.87 -3.50 3.89
N ARG A 393 3.57 -3.60 3.66
CA ARG A 393 2.57 -3.03 4.55
C ARG A 393 2.56 -3.78 5.86
N MET A 394 2.13 -3.10 6.91
CA MET A 394 2.16 -3.62 8.27
C MET A 394 1.26 -4.85 8.51
N GLU A 395 0.32 -5.13 7.63
CA GLU A 395 -0.44 -6.37 7.59
C GLU A 395 0.31 -7.43 6.78
N LEU A 396 1.25 -8.08 7.42
CA LEU A 396 2.07 -9.09 6.76
C LEU A 396 1.24 -10.31 6.41
N SER A 397 1.36 -10.73 5.17
CA SER A 397 0.88 -12.03 4.71
C SER A 397 1.98 -13.10 4.75
N LEU A 398 2.95 -12.94 5.64
CA LEU A 398 4.09 -13.85 5.87
C LEU A 398 4.33 -13.97 7.39
N SER A 399 4.45 -15.20 7.89
CA SER A 399 4.75 -15.51 9.29
C SER A 399 5.67 -16.72 9.40
N SER A 400 6.52 -16.78 10.44
CA SER A 400 7.46 -17.85 10.69
C SER A 400 7.26 -18.51 12.06
N SER A 401 7.64 -19.80 12.19
CA SER A 401 7.83 -20.42 13.50
C SER A 401 9.03 -19.82 14.22
N ALA A 402 9.06 -19.85 15.57
CA ALA A 402 10.14 -19.26 16.36
C ALA A 402 11.53 -19.84 16.06
N ASP A 403 11.60 -21.06 15.55
CA ASP A 403 12.85 -21.70 15.10
C ASP A 403 13.12 -21.51 13.59
N HIS A 404 12.25 -20.77 12.89
CA HIS A 404 12.30 -20.50 11.45
C HIS A 404 12.39 -21.77 10.58
N SER A 405 11.88 -22.90 11.09
CA SER A 405 11.80 -24.14 10.31
C SER A 405 10.61 -24.17 9.36
N ILE A 406 9.61 -23.32 9.58
CA ILE A 406 8.39 -23.21 8.80
C ILE A 406 8.08 -21.73 8.54
N PHE A 407 7.76 -21.43 7.29
CA PHE A 407 7.18 -20.16 6.87
C PHE A 407 5.80 -20.43 6.29
N VAL A 408 4.80 -19.67 6.72
CA VAL A 408 3.48 -19.65 6.10
C VAL A 408 3.22 -18.26 5.53
N PHE A 409 2.61 -18.19 4.37
CA PHE A 409 2.33 -16.92 3.71
C PHE A 409 1.11 -17.02 2.82
N ARG A 410 0.43 -15.90 2.67
CA ARG A 410 -0.60 -15.74 1.64
C ARG A 410 0.08 -15.35 0.33
N ALA A 411 -0.26 -16.01 -0.74
CA ALA A 411 0.20 -15.65 -2.07
C ALA A 411 -0.92 -15.73 -3.10
N SER A 412 -0.82 -14.90 -4.13
CA SER A 412 -1.64 -14.94 -5.32
C SER A 412 -0.83 -14.58 -6.55
N THR A 413 -1.29 -15.00 -7.72
CA THR A 413 -0.73 -14.61 -9.03
C THR A 413 -1.85 -14.11 -9.92
N PHE A 414 -1.56 -13.74 -11.16
CA PHE A 414 -2.62 -13.45 -12.13
C PHE A 414 -3.47 -14.69 -12.50
N ASP A 415 -2.94 -15.89 -12.31
CA ASP A 415 -3.60 -17.13 -12.67
C ASP A 415 -4.19 -17.90 -11.46
N HIS A 416 -3.77 -17.53 -10.25
CA HIS A 416 -4.18 -18.21 -9.01
C HIS A 416 -4.67 -17.20 -7.99
N PRO A 417 -5.93 -17.35 -7.50
CA PRO A 417 -6.42 -16.51 -6.39
C PRO A 417 -5.64 -16.78 -5.10
N ALA A 418 -5.81 -15.87 -4.12
CA ALA A 418 -5.06 -15.96 -2.88
C ALA A 418 -5.38 -17.23 -2.09
N GLU A 419 -4.33 -17.96 -1.75
CA GLU A 419 -4.34 -19.10 -0.84
C GLU A 419 -3.17 -18.99 0.14
N VAL A 420 -3.16 -19.83 1.19
CA VAL A 420 -2.05 -19.94 2.13
C VAL A 420 -1.13 -21.06 1.68
N TYR A 421 0.16 -20.77 1.74
CA TYR A 421 1.23 -21.69 1.37
C TYR A 421 2.23 -21.86 2.52
N GLU A 422 2.90 -23.00 2.54
CA GLU A 422 4.02 -23.32 3.43
C GLU A 422 5.32 -23.43 2.62
N ALA A 423 6.40 -22.88 3.15
CA ALA A 423 7.76 -23.09 2.69
C ALA A 423 8.67 -23.48 3.84
N LYS A 424 9.69 -24.30 3.55
CA LYS A 424 10.75 -24.69 4.50
C LYS A 424 12.11 -24.30 3.97
N PRO A 425 13.02 -23.78 4.79
CA PRO A 425 14.40 -23.53 4.38
C PRO A 425 15.06 -24.80 3.82
N GLY A 426 15.76 -24.64 2.69
CA GLY A 426 16.43 -25.77 2.02
C GLY A 426 15.56 -26.57 1.06
N THR A 427 14.28 -26.27 0.89
CA THR A 427 13.44 -26.81 -0.18
C THR A 427 13.97 -26.30 -1.53
N VAL A 428 14.26 -27.20 -2.45
CA VAL A 428 14.63 -26.78 -3.82
C VAL A 428 13.37 -26.30 -4.52
N MET A 429 13.32 -25.01 -4.80
CA MET A 429 12.20 -24.38 -5.47
C MET A 429 12.36 -24.48 -6.99
N SER A 430 11.36 -25.01 -7.68
CA SER A 430 11.12 -24.69 -9.09
C SER A 430 10.46 -23.29 -9.17
N ALA A 431 10.61 -22.62 -10.29
CA ALA A 431 10.03 -21.28 -10.45
C ALA A 431 8.49 -21.31 -10.28
N GLY A 432 7.95 -20.40 -9.47
CA GLY A 432 6.52 -20.24 -9.23
C GLY A 432 5.98 -20.96 -7.99
N LEU A 433 4.65 -21.07 -7.88
CA LEU A 433 3.98 -21.71 -6.75
C LEU A 433 4.16 -23.24 -6.69
N GLU A 434 4.70 -23.87 -7.71
CA GLU A 434 4.91 -25.32 -7.78
C GLU A 434 5.92 -25.87 -6.77
N GLY A 435 6.75 -24.98 -6.17
CA GLY A 435 7.77 -25.38 -5.20
C GLY A 435 7.34 -25.25 -3.73
N VAL A 436 6.16 -24.72 -3.46
CA VAL A 436 5.60 -24.52 -2.11
C VAL A 436 4.40 -25.41 -1.88
N ILE A 437 4.07 -25.71 -0.61
CA ILE A 437 2.93 -26.54 -0.26
C ILE A 437 1.72 -25.63 -0.11
N GLN A 438 0.69 -25.82 -0.93
CA GLN A 438 -0.59 -25.15 -0.75
C GLN A 438 -1.30 -25.76 0.48
N LEU A 439 -1.68 -24.92 1.44
CA LEU A 439 -2.33 -25.33 2.68
C LEU A 439 -3.85 -25.16 2.62
N THR A 440 -4.34 -24.06 2.07
CA THR A 440 -5.78 -23.80 1.93
C THR A 440 -6.24 -24.05 0.50
N HIS A 441 -7.51 -24.46 0.35
CA HIS A 441 -8.13 -24.87 -0.91
C HIS A 441 -9.50 -24.19 -1.09
N GLN A 442 -9.62 -22.92 -0.68
CA GLN A 442 -10.89 -22.20 -0.73
C GLN A 442 -11.26 -21.78 -2.15
N ASN A 443 -10.26 -21.66 -3.01
CA ASN A 443 -10.41 -21.19 -4.37
C ASN A 443 -10.10 -22.27 -5.43
N ASP A 444 -10.09 -23.55 -5.05
CA ASP A 444 -9.86 -24.63 -6.00
C ASP A 444 -10.87 -24.59 -7.15
N GLY A 445 -10.36 -24.62 -8.39
CA GLY A 445 -11.18 -24.56 -9.59
C GLY A 445 -11.69 -23.19 -9.97
N VAL A 446 -11.26 -22.13 -9.28
CA VAL A 446 -11.54 -20.75 -9.69
C VAL A 446 -10.57 -20.36 -10.81
N GLU A 447 -11.09 -20.19 -12.00
CA GLU A 447 -10.33 -19.80 -13.19
C GLU A 447 -10.37 -18.28 -13.38
N PRO A 448 -9.28 -17.64 -13.90
CA PRO A 448 -9.27 -16.22 -14.18
C PRO A 448 -10.30 -15.86 -15.27
N ALA A 449 -11.00 -14.75 -15.05
CA ALA A 449 -11.96 -14.20 -16.01
C ALA A 449 -11.29 -13.29 -17.06
N TRP A 450 -9.99 -13.14 -17.02
CA TRP A 450 -9.14 -12.32 -17.88
C TRP A 450 -8.14 -13.17 -18.68
N GLY A 451 -7.33 -12.54 -19.52
CA GLY A 451 -6.33 -13.22 -20.36
C GLY A 451 -5.03 -13.52 -19.60
N LYS A 452 -4.17 -14.30 -20.21
CA LYS A 452 -2.85 -14.67 -19.66
C LYS A 452 -1.97 -13.43 -19.48
N SER A 453 -1.10 -13.48 -18.49
CA SER A 453 -0.07 -12.48 -18.22
C SER A 453 1.31 -12.96 -18.67
N VAL A 454 2.17 -12.03 -19.07
CA VAL A 454 3.55 -12.28 -19.47
C VAL A 454 4.44 -11.22 -18.84
N SER A 455 5.52 -11.62 -18.18
CA SER A 455 6.57 -10.68 -17.77
C SER A 455 7.38 -10.27 -19.00
N LEU A 456 7.53 -8.97 -19.21
CA LEU A 456 8.33 -8.39 -20.27
C LEU A 456 9.50 -7.61 -19.69
N GLU A 457 10.63 -7.67 -20.39
CA GLU A 457 11.80 -6.88 -20.07
C GLU A 457 12.27 -6.08 -21.30
N TRP A 458 12.79 -4.89 -21.04
CA TRP A 458 13.39 -4.03 -22.06
C TRP A 458 14.50 -3.19 -21.46
N LYS A 459 15.32 -2.57 -22.31
CA LYS A 459 16.37 -1.64 -21.89
C LYS A 459 15.98 -0.22 -22.24
N SER A 460 16.18 0.70 -21.30
CA SER A 460 15.97 2.14 -21.45
C SER A 460 17.06 2.91 -20.70
N ASP A 461 17.78 3.77 -21.40
CA ASP A 461 18.88 4.60 -20.86
C ASP A 461 19.91 3.83 -20.00
N GLY A 462 20.18 2.57 -20.35
CA GLY A 462 21.10 1.70 -19.62
C GLY A 462 20.48 0.85 -18.53
N PHE A 463 19.30 1.19 -18.05
CA PHE A 463 18.56 0.37 -17.07
C PHE A 463 17.87 -0.81 -17.73
N HIS A 464 17.73 -1.90 -16.99
CA HIS A 464 16.78 -2.95 -17.28
C HIS A 464 15.44 -2.55 -16.67
N VAL A 465 14.38 -2.60 -17.43
CA VAL A 465 13.02 -2.27 -16.99
C VAL A 465 12.16 -3.51 -17.17
N GLN A 466 11.36 -3.82 -16.16
CA GLN A 466 10.42 -4.93 -16.17
C GLN A 466 8.99 -4.38 -16.19
N GLY A 467 8.06 -5.13 -16.73
CA GLY A 467 6.62 -4.86 -16.63
C GLY A 467 5.80 -6.11 -16.96
N TRP A 468 4.55 -6.09 -16.58
CA TRP A 468 3.59 -7.14 -16.87
C TRP A 468 2.74 -6.76 -18.07
N LEU A 469 2.58 -7.70 -19.03
CA LEU A 469 1.64 -7.57 -20.13
C LEU A 469 0.52 -8.59 -19.95
N MET A 470 -0.71 -8.10 -19.79
CA MET A 470 -1.90 -8.93 -19.84
C MET A 470 -2.43 -8.98 -21.27
N LEU A 471 -2.68 -10.18 -21.78
CA LEU A 471 -3.30 -10.40 -23.07
C LEU A 471 -4.83 -10.19 -22.94
N PRO A 472 -5.54 -9.89 -24.04
CA PRO A 472 -7.00 -9.98 -24.07
C PRO A 472 -7.48 -11.38 -23.68
N LYS A 473 -8.64 -11.49 -23.00
CA LYS A 473 -9.18 -12.76 -22.54
C LYS A 473 -9.25 -13.83 -23.65
N ASP A 474 -9.81 -13.50 -24.78
CA ASP A 474 -9.96 -14.43 -25.91
C ASP A 474 -8.96 -14.08 -27.02
N TYR A 475 -7.68 -14.00 -26.64
CA TYR A 475 -6.60 -13.58 -27.53
C TYR A 475 -6.46 -14.47 -28.77
N ASP A 476 -6.57 -13.84 -29.94
CA ASP A 476 -6.33 -14.45 -31.24
C ASP A 476 -5.19 -13.70 -31.98
N PRO A 477 -4.05 -14.31 -32.25
CA PRO A 477 -2.92 -13.63 -32.89
C PRO A 477 -3.20 -13.13 -34.32
N ALA A 478 -4.31 -13.52 -34.92
CA ALA A 478 -4.73 -13.04 -36.23
C ALA A 478 -5.49 -11.71 -36.20
N LYS A 479 -5.92 -11.27 -35.01
CA LYS A 479 -6.64 -10.01 -34.79
C LYS A 479 -5.70 -8.90 -34.34
N ARG A 480 -6.14 -7.64 -34.44
CA ARG A 480 -5.45 -6.48 -33.89
C ARG A 480 -6.26 -5.90 -32.73
N TYR A 481 -5.56 -5.50 -31.66
CA TYR A 481 -6.16 -5.10 -30.40
C TYR A 481 -5.70 -3.72 -29.97
N PRO A 482 -6.52 -2.99 -29.19
CA PRO A 482 -6.06 -1.81 -28.49
C PRO A 482 -5.14 -2.20 -27.32
N LEU A 483 -4.28 -1.27 -26.92
CA LEU A 483 -3.42 -1.37 -25.75
C LEU A 483 -3.81 -0.29 -24.73
N ILE A 484 -3.92 -0.66 -23.47
CA ILE A 484 -3.94 0.29 -22.35
C ILE A 484 -2.62 0.15 -21.61
N VAL A 485 -1.97 1.27 -21.32
CA VAL A 485 -0.82 1.34 -20.41
C VAL A 485 -1.35 1.81 -19.07
N GLU A 486 -1.18 1.01 -18.03
CA GLU A 486 -1.59 1.33 -16.66
C GLU A 486 -0.36 1.54 -15.79
N VAL A 487 -0.12 2.79 -15.39
CA VAL A 487 1.03 3.18 -14.56
C VAL A 487 0.62 3.17 -13.09
N HIS A 488 1.40 2.47 -12.26
CA HIS A 488 1.15 2.37 -10.83
C HIS A 488 1.38 3.69 -10.09
N GLY A 489 0.88 3.79 -8.87
CA GLY A 489 1.14 4.87 -7.92
C GLY A 489 2.50 4.75 -7.23
N GLY A 490 2.78 5.64 -6.31
CA GLY A 490 4.05 5.75 -5.60
C GLY A 490 4.74 7.08 -5.93
N PRO A 491 5.90 7.12 -6.61
CA PRO A 491 6.48 6.17 -7.57
C PRO A 491 7.20 4.96 -6.97
N ALA A 492 7.64 5.02 -5.72
CA ALA A 492 8.37 3.97 -5.04
C ALA A 492 7.40 2.84 -4.61
N ALA A 493 7.03 2.02 -5.57
CA ALA A 493 6.19 0.84 -5.49
C ALA A 493 6.55 -0.12 -6.64
N ALA A 494 5.89 -1.25 -6.77
CA ALA A 494 6.04 -2.14 -7.92
C ALA A 494 4.75 -2.89 -8.21
N VAL A 495 4.49 -3.14 -9.49
CA VAL A 495 3.48 -4.11 -9.90
C VAL A 495 4.11 -5.50 -9.87
N VAL A 496 3.59 -6.36 -9.01
CA VAL A 496 3.82 -7.80 -9.02
C VAL A 496 2.53 -8.51 -9.41
N ALA A 497 2.65 -9.74 -9.91
CA ALA A 497 1.47 -10.50 -10.27
C ALA A 497 0.58 -10.74 -9.03
N HIS A 498 -0.72 -10.49 -9.16
CA HIS A 498 -1.69 -10.71 -8.09
C HIS A 498 -3.07 -11.02 -8.67
N TRP A 499 -3.91 -11.69 -7.88
CA TRP A 499 -5.30 -11.94 -8.27
C TRP A 499 -6.08 -10.62 -8.32
N GLY A 500 -6.61 -10.30 -9.47
CA GLY A 500 -7.29 -9.04 -9.71
C GLY A 500 -8.78 -9.06 -9.37
N GLY A 501 -9.38 -7.88 -9.41
CA GLY A 501 -10.82 -7.64 -9.21
C GLY A 501 -11.33 -6.54 -10.14
N GLY A 502 -12.63 -6.26 -10.08
CA GLY A 502 -13.29 -5.29 -10.96
C GLY A 502 -13.48 -3.89 -10.36
N GLY A 503 -12.78 -3.53 -9.28
CA GLY A 503 -12.94 -2.23 -8.62
C GLY A 503 -11.79 -1.27 -8.86
N GLY A 504 -12.07 0.02 -9.03
CA GLY A 504 -11.08 1.05 -9.38
C GLY A 504 -10.59 0.89 -10.83
N LEU A 505 -9.44 1.48 -11.17
CA LEU A 505 -8.73 1.15 -12.43
C LEU A 505 -8.11 -0.24 -12.26
N SER A 506 -8.34 -1.14 -13.22
CA SER A 506 -7.99 -2.55 -13.07
C SER A 506 -7.54 -3.17 -14.39
N ALA A 507 -6.28 -3.61 -14.45
CA ALA A 507 -5.71 -4.30 -15.60
C ALA A 507 -6.50 -5.56 -15.97
N THR A 508 -6.92 -6.34 -14.98
CA THR A 508 -7.71 -7.55 -15.19
C THR A 508 -9.07 -7.25 -15.83
N ALA A 509 -9.71 -6.13 -15.46
CA ALA A 509 -10.96 -5.70 -16.06
C ALA A 509 -10.78 -5.29 -17.52
N PHE A 510 -9.75 -4.52 -17.85
CA PHE A 510 -9.45 -4.17 -19.25
C PHE A 510 -9.11 -5.39 -20.08
N SER A 511 -8.31 -6.32 -19.55
CA SER A 511 -7.99 -7.58 -20.22
C SER A 511 -9.24 -8.43 -20.51
N ALA A 512 -10.13 -8.55 -19.51
CA ALA A 512 -11.42 -9.24 -19.66
C ALA A 512 -12.33 -8.61 -20.73
N LEU A 513 -12.18 -7.31 -20.97
CA LEU A 513 -12.93 -6.52 -21.96
C LEU A 513 -12.20 -6.44 -23.32
N GLY A 514 -11.15 -7.25 -23.54
CA GLY A 514 -10.51 -7.43 -24.85
C GLY A 514 -9.38 -6.45 -25.14
N TYR A 515 -8.79 -5.80 -24.15
CA TYR A 515 -7.59 -4.96 -24.32
C TYR A 515 -6.32 -5.73 -23.97
N PHE A 516 -5.21 -5.45 -24.64
CA PHE A 516 -3.90 -5.64 -24.02
C PHE A 516 -3.72 -4.62 -22.90
N VAL A 517 -3.05 -5.03 -21.82
CA VAL A 517 -2.71 -4.10 -20.74
C VAL A 517 -1.25 -4.24 -20.38
N LEU A 518 -0.49 -3.16 -20.54
CA LEU A 518 0.90 -3.08 -20.10
C LEU A 518 0.95 -2.35 -18.74
N GLN A 519 1.48 -3.03 -17.72
CA GLN A 519 1.76 -2.47 -16.41
C GLN A 519 3.29 -2.39 -16.23
N PRO A 520 3.93 -1.27 -16.59
CA PRO A 520 5.37 -1.11 -16.47
C PRO A 520 5.78 -0.86 -15.04
N ASN A 521 7.00 -1.28 -14.65
CA ASN A 521 7.74 -0.84 -13.48
C ASN A 521 8.88 0.08 -13.94
N PRO A 522 8.63 1.37 -14.27
CA PRO A 522 9.66 2.29 -14.74
C PRO A 522 10.65 2.63 -13.63
N ARG A 523 11.78 3.32 -13.99
CA ARG A 523 12.68 3.86 -12.96
C ARG A 523 11.90 4.67 -11.92
N GLY A 524 12.29 4.55 -10.66
CA GLY A 524 11.49 4.98 -9.50
C GLY A 524 10.78 3.82 -8.80
N SER A 525 10.52 2.71 -9.51
CA SER A 525 9.88 1.53 -8.93
C SER A 525 10.85 0.69 -8.09
N TYR A 526 10.29 -0.14 -7.23
CA TYR A 526 11.01 -1.17 -6.46
C TYR A 526 11.34 -2.42 -7.30
N GLY A 527 12.26 -3.23 -6.78
CA GLY A 527 12.59 -4.56 -7.31
C GLY A 527 13.78 -4.61 -8.25
N GLN A 528 14.53 -3.52 -8.40
CA GLN A 528 15.77 -3.45 -9.18
C GLN A 528 16.90 -2.70 -8.46
N GLY A 529 16.76 -2.55 -7.14
CA GLY A 529 17.75 -1.90 -6.28
C GLY A 529 17.56 -0.41 -6.12
N GLU A 530 18.22 0.16 -5.12
CA GLU A 530 18.04 1.54 -4.69
C GLU A 530 18.49 2.55 -5.77
N GLU A 531 19.50 2.23 -6.58
CA GLU A 531 19.91 3.08 -7.72
C GLU A 531 18.78 3.28 -8.72
N PHE A 532 18.02 2.23 -9.03
CA PHE A 532 16.89 2.30 -9.93
C PHE A 532 15.70 3.05 -9.30
N THR A 533 15.44 2.82 -8.02
CA THR A 533 14.39 3.52 -7.26
C THR A 533 14.69 5.03 -7.20
N GLN A 534 15.94 5.43 -7.02
CA GLN A 534 16.32 6.84 -6.97
C GLN A 534 16.50 7.51 -8.36
N ALA A 535 16.44 6.74 -9.45
CA ALA A 535 16.76 7.25 -10.78
C ALA A 535 15.74 8.25 -11.35
N ASN A 536 14.59 8.42 -10.73
CA ASN A 536 13.61 9.46 -11.08
C ASN A 536 13.72 10.75 -10.24
N ARG A 537 14.66 10.82 -9.28
CA ARG A 537 14.89 12.04 -8.50
C ARG A 537 15.30 13.19 -9.43
N LYS A 538 14.62 14.34 -9.27
CA LYS A 538 14.79 15.55 -10.13
C LYS A 538 14.50 15.31 -11.62
N ASP A 539 13.89 14.18 -11.99
CA ASP A 539 13.63 13.75 -13.37
C ASP A 539 12.21 13.24 -13.60
N PHE A 540 11.26 13.55 -12.71
CA PHE A 540 9.86 13.15 -12.81
C PHE A 540 9.26 13.53 -14.16
N GLY A 541 8.63 12.53 -14.81
CA GLY A 541 7.98 12.68 -16.10
C GLY A 541 8.92 12.53 -17.30
N TYR A 542 10.23 12.42 -17.11
CA TYR A 542 11.20 12.35 -18.21
C TYR A 542 11.80 10.95 -18.41
N GLY A 543 12.64 10.48 -17.49
CA GLY A 543 13.26 9.17 -17.60
C GLY A 543 12.24 8.04 -17.47
N ASP A 544 11.36 8.16 -16.50
CA ASP A 544 10.24 7.24 -16.26
C ASP A 544 9.25 7.17 -17.43
N LEU A 545 8.89 8.29 -18.07
CA LEU A 545 8.08 8.30 -19.29
C LEU A 545 8.83 7.65 -20.47
N ARG A 546 10.15 7.85 -20.59
CA ARG A 546 10.94 7.16 -21.63
C ARG A 546 10.90 5.64 -21.44
N ASP A 547 11.04 5.16 -20.20
CA ASP A 547 10.93 3.74 -19.88
C ASP A 547 9.58 3.17 -20.31
N ILE A 548 8.49 3.91 -20.02
CA ILE A 548 7.13 3.53 -20.43
C ILE A 548 6.99 3.48 -21.96
N LEU A 549 7.48 4.50 -22.67
CA LEU A 549 7.38 4.57 -24.13
C LEU A 549 8.17 3.45 -24.82
N VAL A 550 9.36 3.10 -24.32
CA VAL A 550 10.14 1.95 -24.82
C VAL A 550 9.41 0.64 -24.52
N GLY A 551 8.73 0.53 -23.39
CA GLY A 551 7.84 -0.61 -23.07
C GLY A 551 6.70 -0.74 -24.10
N VAL A 552 6.03 0.37 -24.44
CA VAL A 552 5.00 0.41 -25.50
C VAL A 552 5.58 -0.05 -26.84
N ASP A 553 6.74 0.46 -27.24
CA ASP A 553 7.40 0.06 -28.50
C ASP A 553 7.76 -1.44 -28.49
N THR A 554 8.17 -1.98 -27.35
CA THR A 554 8.44 -3.42 -27.15
C THR A 554 7.19 -4.26 -27.37
N VAL A 555 6.05 -3.83 -26.84
CA VAL A 555 4.75 -4.51 -27.04
C VAL A 555 4.32 -4.43 -28.51
N LEU A 556 4.39 -3.25 -29.12
CA LEU A 556 4.03 -3.07 -30.54
C LEU A 556 4.87 -3.92 -31.49
N ALA A 557 6.14 -4.17 -31.16
CA ALA A 557 7.03 -5.00 -31.96
C ALA A 557 6.75 -6.50 -31.82
N LYS A 558 6.21 -6.96 -30.69
CA LYS A 558 6.06 -8.39 -30.35
C LYS A 558 4.63 -8.91 -30.50
N TYR A 559 3.63 -8.03 -30.39
CA TYR A 559 2.22 -8.41 -30.31
C TYR A 559 1.37 -7.66 -31.33
N PRO A 560 0.21 -8.22 -31.75
CA PRO A 560 -0.66 -7.62 -32.77
C PRO A 560 -1.48 -6.45 -32.17
N VAL A 561 -0.79 -5.46 -31.62
CA VAL A 561 -1.38 -4.23 -31.10
C VAL A 561 -1.51 -3.20 -32.21
N ASP A 562 -2.59 -2.44 -32.21
CA ASP A 562 -2.81 -1.31 -33.10
C ASP A 562 -2.17 -0.03 -32.50
N ALA A 563 -1.15 0.50 -33.17
CA ALA A 563 -0.40 1.68 -32.74
C ALA A 563 -1.27 2.95 -32.67
N ASP A 564 -2.40 2.99 -33.39
CA ASP A 564 -3.37 4.09 -33.37
C ASP A 564 -4.45 3.93 -32.30
N ARG A 565 -4.37 2.85 -31.49
CA ARG A 565 -5.33 2.50 -30.43
C ARG A 565 -4.63 2.25 -29.10
N VAL A 566 -3.72 3.16 -28.70
CA VAL A 566 -2.98 3.08 -27.42
C VAL A 566 -3.54 4.11 -26.45
N GLY A 567 -4.00 3.65 -25.29
CA GLY A 567 -4.48 4.46 -24.15
C GLY A 567 -3.51 4.47 -23.01
N LEU A 568 -3.66 5.43 -22.10
CA LEU A 568 -2.87 5.60 -20.88
C LEU A 568 -3.79 5.80 -19.68
N THR A 569 -3.47 5.15 -18.57
CA THR A 569 -4.16 5.36 -17.30
C THR A 569 -3.23 5.16 -16.12
N GLY A 570 -3.65 5.63 -14.96
CA GLY A 570 -2.99 5.41 -13.69
C GLY A 570 -3.63 6.23 -12.58
N TRP A 571 -3.27 5.90 -11.36
CA TRP A 571 -3.74 6.52 -10.13
C TRP A 571 -2.58 7.14 -9.37
N SER A 572 -2.79 8.27 -8.66
CA SER A 572 -1.74 8.91 -7.86
C SER A 572 -0.57 9.38 -8.73
N TYR A 573 0.65 8.92 -8.49
CA TYR A 573 1.77 9.15 -9.40
C TYR A 573 1.47 8.66 -10.84
N GLY A 574 0.75 7.55 -11.02
CA GLY A 574 0.27 7.11 -12.34
C GLY A 574 -0.73 8.08 -12.96
N GLY A 575 -1.53 8.76 -12.15
CA GLY A 575 -2.39 9.87 -12.56
C GLY A 575 -1.59 11.11 -12.99
N PHE A 576 -0.55 11.47 -12.24
CA PHE A 576 0.43 12.47 -12.65
C PHE A 576 1.07 12.10 -13.98
N MET A 577 1.58 10.88 -14.12
CA MET A 577 2.19 10.40 -15.37
C MET A 577 1.20 10.48 -16.54
N SER A 578 -0.07 10.17 -16.31
CA SER A 578 -1.12 10.31 -17.33
C SER A 578 -1.33 11.78 -17.73
N MET A 579 -1.36 12.71 -16.78
CA MET A 579 -1.46 14.14 -17.04
C MET A 579 -0.22 14.69 -17.74
N PHE A 580 0.98 14.29 -17.30
CA PHE A 580 2.24 14.74 -17.86
C PHE A 580 2.47 14.20 -19.28
N ALA A 581 2.28 12.90 -19.48
CA ALA A 581 2.55 12.26 -20.78
C ALA A 581 1.71 12.84 -21.92
N VAL A 582 0.43 13.20 -21.69
CA VAL A 582 -0.42 13.79 -22.74
C VAL A 582 0.03 15.19 -23.15
N THR A 583 0.89 15.83 -22.37
CA THR A 583 1.54 17.09 -22.73
C THR A 583 2.90 16.89 -23.42
N GLN A 584 3.50 15.69 -23.36
CA GLN A 584 4.85 15.44 -23.88
C GLN A 584 4.85 14.60 -25.15
N THR A 585 3.80 13.82 -25.41
CA THR A 585 3.74 12.89 -26.55
C THR A 585 2.33 12.76 -27.11
N GLN A 586 2.24 12.45 -28.42
CA GLN A 586 0.98 12.12 -29.10
C GLN A 586 0.80 10.59 -29.28
N ARG A 587 1.60 9.78 -28.57
CA ARG A 587 1.52 8.30 -28.60
C ARG A 587 0.15 7.80 -28.15
N PHE A 588 -0.40 8.40 -27.11
CA PHE A 588 -1.66 8.00 -26.50
C PHE A 588 -2.85 8.72 -27.17
N LYS A 589 -3.91 7.95 -27.50
CA LYS A 589 -5.10 8.45 -28.19
C LYS A 589 -6.26 8.74 -27.22
N ALA A 590 -6.17 8.24 -25.99
CA ALA A 590 -7.05 8.55 -24.88
C ALA A 590 -6.29 8.39 -23.57
N ALA A 591 -6.68 9.14 -22.53
CA ALA A 591 -6.12 9.00 -21.21
C ALA A 591 -7.20 9.05 -20.12
N VAL A 592 -6.94 8.37 -18.99
CA VAL A 592 -7.72 8.45 -17.76
C VAL A 592 -6.74 8.74 -16.63
N ALA A 593 -6.82 9.93 -16.03
CA ALA A 593 -5.96 10.36 -14.94
C ALA A 593 -6.74 10.32 -13.62
N GLY A 594 -6.43 9.34 -12.77
CA GLY A 594 -7.04 9.19 -11.45
C GLY A 594 -6.17 9.83 -10.36
N ALA A 595 -6.74 10.70 -9.53
CA ALA A 595 -6.08 11.34 -8.39
C ALA A 595 -4.66 11.82 -8.73
N GLY A 596 -4.49 12.52 -9.88
CA GLY A 596 -3.19 12.95 -10.40
C GLY A 596 -2.79 14.34 -9.94
N ILE A 597 -1.53 14.68 -10.21
CA ILE A 597 -0.92 15.97 -9.89
C ILE A 597 -0.65 16.72 -11.19
N SER A 598 -1.20 17.94 -11.34
CA SER A 598 -1.04 18.75 -12.53
C SER A 598 0.07 19.80 -12.41
N ASP A 599 0.24 20.38 -11.22
CA ASP A 599 1.22 21.40 -10.90
C ASP A 599 1.90 21.11 -9.54
N TRP A 600 3.12 20.64 -9.57
CA TRP A 600 3.92 20.39 -8.38
C TRP A 600 4.16 21.62 -7.51
N GLN A 601 4.07 22.82 -8.07
CA GLN A 601 4.26 24.05 -7.29
C GLN A 601 3.06 24.33 -6.39
N SER A 602 1.84 24.31 -6.93
CA SER A 602 0.61 24.49 -6.12
C SER A 602 0.37 23.29 -5.22
N TYR A 603 0.65 22.08 -5.71
CA TYR A 603 0.53 20.85 -4.96
C TYR A 603 1.31 20.85 -3.65
N TYR A 604 2.51 21.47 -3.61
CA TYR A 604 3.34 21.58 -2.41
C TYR A 604 2.59 22.21 -1.22
N GLY A 605 1.73 23.17 -1.48
CA GLY A 605 0.94 23.86 -0.44
C GLY A 605 -0.47 23.34 -0.25
N GLU A 606 -0.93 22.38 -1.05
CA GLU A 606 -2.30 21.89 -1.03
C GLU A 606 -2.46 20.49 -0.41
N ASN A 607 -1.41 19.65 -0.49
CA ASN A 607 -1.44 18.30 0.04
C ASN A 607 -1.16 18.26 1.54
N SER A 608 -1.46 17.14 2.17
CA SER A 608 -1.21 16.88 3.59
C SER A 608 0.11 16.15 3.87
N ILE A 609 0.92 15.88 2.82
CA ILE A 609 2.13 15.03 2.88
C ILE A 609 3.35 15.73 2.25
N ASP A 610 3.47 17.03 2.39
CA ASP A 610 4.49 17.87 1.72
C ASP A 610 5.95 17.40 1.92
N GLN A 611 6.25 16.71 3.02
CA GLN A 611 7.61 16.30 3.37
C GLN A 611 8.20 15.24 2.42
N TRP A 612 7.38 14.47 1.72
CA TRP A 612 7.87 13.43 0.81
C TRP A 612 8.55 13.99 -0.45
N MET A 613 8.18 15.23 -0.85
CA MET A 613 8.68 15.81 -2.09
C MET A 613 10.14 16.24 -2.03
N VAL A 614 10.62 16.66 -0.85
CA VAL A 614 12.00 17.18 -0.71
C VAL A 614 13.06 16.15 -1.12
N PRO A 615 13.00 14.87 -0.70
CA PRO A 615 13.93 13.84 -1.18
C PRO A 615 13.90 13.66 -2.71
N TYR A 616 12.76 13.81 -3.34
CA TYR A 616 12.60 13.64 -4.79
C TYR A 616 13.04 14.84 -5.60
N PHE A 617 12.69 16.06 -5.19
CA PHE A 617 13.04 17.31 -5.90
C PHE A 617 14.39 17.88 -5.46
N GLY A 618 14.91 17.47 -4.29
CA GLY A 618 16.20 17.88 -3.74
C GLY A 618 16.21 19.23 -3.04
N ALA A 619 15.07 19.92 -3.00
CA ALA A 619 14.87 21.19 -2.31
C ALA A 619 13.37 21.43 -2.11
N SER A 620 12.99 22.37 -1.23
CA SER A 620 11.62 22.86 -1.15
C SER A 620 11.23 23.63 -2.42
N VAL A 621 9.92 23.77 -2.66
CA VAL A 621 9.42 24.59 -3.77
C VAL A 621 9.85 26.07 -3.65
N TYR A 622 10.10 26.54 -2.43
CA TYR A 622 10.53 27.92 -2.16
C TYR A 622 11.99 28.15 -2.51
N ASP A 623 12.83 27.10 -2.40
CA ASP A 623 14.27 27.17 -2.70
C ASP A 623 14.56 26.88 -4.18
N ASP A 624 13.83 25.96 -4.83
CA ASP A 624 13.98 25.63 -6.26
C ASP A 624 12.63 25.46 -6.97
N PRO A 625 11.85 26.54 -7.18
CA PRO A 625 10.56 26.46 -7.87
C PRO A 625 10.68 25.98 -9.32
N ALA A 626 11.84 26.12 -9.94
CA ALA A 626 12.05 25.71 -11.33
C ALA A 626 12.07 24.19 -11.50
N ALA A 627 12.60 23.45 -10.53
CA ALA A 627 12.56 21.98 -10.52
C ALA A 627 11.11 21.47 -10.52
N TYR A 628 10.25 22.09 -9.72
CA TYR A 628 8.83 21.74 -9.63
C TYR A 628 8.07 22.12 -10.92
N ALA A 629 8.27 23.33 -11.45
CA ALA A 629 7.64 23.75 -12.70
C ALA A 629 8.04 22.85 -13.88
N LYS A 630 9.29 22.39 -13.94
CA LYS A 630 9.80 21.48 -14.98
C LYS A 630 9.02 20.16 -14.99
N ALA A 631 8.64 19.63 -13.85
CA ALA A 631 7.87 18.38 -13.72
C ALA A 631 6.36 18.58 -13.85
N SER A 632 5.84 19.81 -13.83
CA SER A 632 4.41 20.13 -13.84
C SER A 632 3.78 20.02 -15.23
N ALA A 633 2.75 19.17 -15.37
CA ALA A 633 2.00 18.98 -16.63
C ALA A 633 1.41 20.31 -17.15
N ILE A 634 0.93 21.14 -16.23
CA ILE A 634 0.29 22.42 -16.55
C ILE A 634 1.23 23.38 -17.31
N THR A 635 2.54 23.30 -17.06
CA THR A 635 3.55 24.10 -17.76
C THR A 635 3.53 23.87 -19.29
N PHE A 636 3.16 22.65 -19.70
CA PHE A 636 3.18 22.22 -21.10
C PHE A 636 1.78 22.02 -21.71
N ILE A 637 0.74 22.50 -21.04
CA ILE A 637 -0.66 22.19 -21.37
C ILE A 637 -1.05 22.52 -22.82
N LYS A 638 -0.45 23.53 -23.43
CA LYS A 638 -0.67 23.89 -24.84
C LYS A 638 -0.31 22.81 -25.86
N GLN A 639 0.50 21.84 -25.44
CA GLN A 639 0.90 20.70 -26.26
C GLN A 639 -0.12 19.53 -26.17
N ALA A 640 -0.98 19.54 -25.15
CA ALA A 640 -1.96 18.48 -24.95
C ALA A 640 -3.01 18.42 -26.10
N LYS A 641 -3.22 17.23 -26.65
CA LYS A 641 -4.25 16.96 -27.68
C LYS A 641 -5.06 15.72 -27.37
N THR A 642 -4.61 14.91 -26.45
CA THR A 642 -5.22 13.61 -26.09
C THR A 642 -6.47 13.82 -25.26
N PRO A 643 -7.64 13.28 -25.68
CA PRO A 643 -8.85 13.27 -24.85
C PRO A 643 -8.57 12.65 -23.49
N THR A 644 -8.88 13.37 -22.41
CA THR A 644 -8.52 12.96 -21.05
C THR A 644 -9.70 13.04 -20.08
N LEU A 645 -10.04 11.90 -19.46
CA LEU A 645 -10.95 11.81 -18.31
C LEU A 645 -10.12 12.02 -17.02
N VAL A 646 -10.61 12.87 -16.13
CA VAL A 646 -9.97 13.15 -14.82
C VAL A 646 -10.91 12.70 -13.71
N VAL A 647 -10.38 12.00 -12.69
CA VAL A 647 -11.14 11.39 -11.61
C VAL A 647 -10.47 11.67 -10.27
N VAL A 648 -11.22 12.05 -9.24
CA VAL A 648 -10.67 12.35 -7.91
C VAL A 648 -11.71 12.22 -6.80
N GLY A 649 -11.28 11.94 -5.56
CA GLY A 649 -12.07 12.07 -4.34
C GLY A 649 -12.09 13.52 -3.81
N ASP A 650 -13.20 13.98 -3.24
CA ASP A 650 -13.28 15.35 -2.72
C ASP A 650 -12.56 15.55 -1.38
N ARG A 651 -12.15 14.44 -0.74
CA ARG A 651 -11.42 14.38 0.54
C ARG A 651 -10.02 13.79 0.41
N ASP A 652 -9.49 13.78 -0.81
CA ASP A 652 -8.14 13.29 -1.07
C ASP A 652 -7.11 14.24 -0.46
N GLY A 653 -6.32 13.74 0.51
CA GLY A 653 -5.27 14.50 1.18
C GLY A 653 -3.90 14.32 0.54
N GLU A 654 -3.70 13.26 -0.27
CA GLU A 654 -2.48 13.02 -1.02
C GLU A 654 -2.45 13.79 -2.34
N CYS A 655 -3.47 13.59 -3.18
CA CYS A 655 -3.61 14.30 -4.45
C CYS A 655 -4.90 15.14 -4.44
N PRO A 656 -4.87 16.32 -3.81
CA PRO A 656 -6.06 17.12 -3.56
C PRO A 656 -6.84 17.45 -4.83
N ALA A 657 -8.16 17.48 -4.72
CA ALA A 657 -9.06 17.74 -5.85
C ALA A 657 -8.74 19.02 -6.66
N PRO A 658 -8.21 20.12 -6.08
CA PRO A 658 -7.75 21.28 -6.85
C PRO A 658 -6.80 20.95 -8.00
N GLN A 659 -5.89 19.98 -7.84
CA GLN A 659 -4.99 19.53 -8.90
C GLN A 659 -5.74 18.99 -10.13
N SER A 660 -6.79 18.24 -9.89
CA SER A 660 -7.69 17.71 -10.95
C SER A 660 -8.51 18.82 -11.59
N PHE A 661 -9.01 19.78 -10.82
CA PHE A 661 -9.73 20.97 -11.34
C PHE A 661 -8.83 21.82 -12.23
N GLU A 662 -7.59 22.09 -11.80
CA GLU A 662 -6.63 22.89 -12.55
C GLU A 662 -6.35 22.26 -13.91
N PHE A 663 -6.04 20.97 -13.96
CA PHE A 663 -5.77 20.25 -15.20
C PHE A 663 -7.00 20.24 -16.14
N TRP A 664 -8.17 19.93 -15.62
CA TRP A 664 -9.42 19.94 -16.38
C TRP A 664 -9.75 21.32 -16.95
N HIS A 665 -9.60 22.38 -16.16
CA HIS A 665 -9.79 23.76 -16.66
C HIS A 665 -8.85 24.09 -17.80
N ALA A 666 -7.57 23.70 -17.69
CA ALA A 666 -6.56 23.96 -18.68
C ALA A 666 -6.83 23.19 -19.99
N LEU A 667 -7.20 21.91 -19.91
CA LEU A 667 -7.59 21.13 -21.09
C LEU A 667 -8.80 21.75 -21.82
N ARG A 668 -9.77 22.24 -21.09
CA ARG A 668 -10.92 22.94 -21.68
C ARG A 668 -10.51 24.25 -22.38
N ALA A 669 -9.61 25.01 -21.78
CA ALA A 669 -9.08 26.24 -22.39
C ALA A 669 -8.35 25.95 -23.71
N GLU A 670 -7.67 24.81 -23.81
CA GLU A 670 -6.99 24.34 -25.03
C GLU A 670 -7.91 23.53 -25.97
N HIS A 671 -9.21 23.51 -25.70
CA HIS A 671 -10.26 22.79 -26.49
C HIS A 671 -10.01 21.28 -26.63
N VAL A 672 -9.33 20.66 -25.68
CA VAL A 672 -9.12 19.22 -25.61
C VAL A 672 -10.37 18.57 -25.01
N PRO A 673 -10.92 17.49 -25.61
CA PRO A 673 -12.05 16.76 -25.02
C PRO A 673 -11.69 16.25 -23.62
N THR A 674 -12.48 16.63 -22.61
CA THR A 674 -12.20 16.26 -21.21
C THR A 674 -13.48 16.19 -20.38
N GLN A 675 -13.45 15.36 -19.35
CA GLN A 675 -14.43 15.31 -18.28
C GLN A 675 -13.70 15.27 -16.93
N LEU A 676 -14.30 15.86 -15.90
CA LEU A 676 -13.87 15.73 -14.50
C LEU A 676 -14.98 15.07 -13.70
N VAL A 677 -14.64 14.02 -12.96
CA VAL A 677 -15.57 13.35 -12.03
C VAL A 677 -14.99 13.45 -10.62
N VAL A 678 -15.77 14.03 -9.72
CA VAL A 678 -15.42 14.18 -8.31
C VAL A 678 -16.35 13.32 -7.48
N TYR A 679 -15.79 12.43 -6.65
CA TYR A 679 -16.57 11.52 -5.81
C TYR A 679 -16.66 12.06 -4.37
N PRO A 680 -17.87 12.20 -3.84
CA PRO A 680 -18.07 12.79 -2.52
C PRO A 680 -17.63 11.84 -1.40
N ASN A 681 -17.01 12.40 -0.36
CA ASN A 681 -16.51 11.71 0.85
C ASN A 681 -15.48 10.62 0.58
N GLU A 682 -14.81 10.65 -0.56
CA GLU A 682 -13.71 9.74 -0.89
C GLU A 682 -12.36 10.40 -0.65
N GLY A 683 -11.45 9.61 -0.05
CA GLY A 683 -10.04 9.95 0.08
C GLY A 683 -9.23 9.53 -1.14
N HIS A 684 -7.91 9.38 -0.95
CA HIS A 684 -7.02 8.89 -1.99
C HIS A 684 -7.33 7.44 -2.38
N ALA A 685 -7.57 6.58 -1.38
CA ALA A 685 -8.13 5.25 -1.56
C ALA A 685 -9.65 5.31 -1.40
N PHE A 686 -10.38 5.01 -2.46
CA PHE A 686 -11.86 5.03 -2.43
C PHE A 686 -12.39 3.89 -1.55
N ALA A 687 -13.23 4.24 -0.60
CA ALA A 687 -13.85 3.30 0.32
C ALA A 687 -15.16 2.69 -0.22
N ASP A 688 -15.99 3.48 -0.92
CA ASP A 688 -17.26 3.01 -1.44
C ASP A 688 -17.10 2.09 -2.67
N PRO A 689 -17.53 0.82 -2.61
CA PRO A 689 -17.47 -0.10 -3.74
C PRO A 689 -18.24 0.39 -4.98
N ALA A 690 -19.31 1.17 -4.79
CA ALA A 690 -20.09 1.73 -5.91
C ALA A 690 -19.28 2.80 -6.65
N HIS A 691 -18.53 3.65 -5.92
CA HIS A 691 -17.64 4.63 -6.52
C HIS A 691 -16.49 3.96 -7.27
N ARG A 692 -15.82 2.96 -6.66
CA ARG A 692 -14.77 2.18 -7.33
C ARG A 692 -15.26 1.54 -8.63
N ARG A 693 -16.48 1.01 -8.62
CA ARG A 693 -17.10 0.45 -9.82
C ARG A 693 -17.38 1.51 -10.88
N ASP A 694 -17.95 2.67 -10.49
CA ASP A 694 -18.26 3.74 -11.42
C ASP A 694 -17.02 4.31 -12.09
N VAL A 695 -15.88 4.42 -11.38
CA VAL A 695 -14.56 4.78 -11.95
C VAL A 695 -14.20 3.83 -13.09
N MET A 696 -14.29 2.51 -12.86
CA MET A 696 -13.95 1.53 -13.88
C MET A 696 -14.89 1.60 -15.10
N VAL A 697 -16.20 1.71 -14.87
CA VAL A 697 -17.20 1.84 -15.96
C VAL A 697 -16.89 3.06 -16.81
N ARG A 698 -16.64 4.23 -16.20
CA ARG A 698 -16.31 5.47 -16.94
C ARG A 698 -14.99 5.36 -17.70
N ALA A 699 -14.00 4.72 -17.13
CA ALA A 699 -12.71 4.49 -17.80
C ALA A 699 -12.91 3.63 -19.07
N VAL A 700 -13.68 2.54 -18.97
CA VAL A 700 -13.98 1.68 -20.13
C VAL A 700 -14.79 2.43 -21.18
N GLU A 701 -15.85 3.18 -20.79
CA GLU A 701 -16.64 4.02 -21.69
C GLU A 701 -15.75 5.06 -22.40
N TRP A 702 -14.80 5.67 -21.69
CA TRP A 702 -13.86 6.64 -22.25
C TRP A 702 -12.92 6.00 -23.27
N PHE A 703 -12.28 4.90 -22.93
CA PHE A 703 -11.39 4.19 -23.85
C PHE A 703 -12.15 3.63 -25.07
N SER A 704 -13.32 3.05 -24.88
CA SER A 704 -14.14 2.56 -25.97
C SER A 704 -14.52 3.66 -26.96
N ARG A 705 -14.80 4.86 -26.47
CA ARG A 705 -15.15 6.02 -27.31
C ARG A 705 -13.99 6.45 -28.24
N TYR A 706 -12.74 6.41 -27.76
CA TYR A 706 -11.60 6.97 -28.48
C TYR A 706 -10.68 5.91 -29.09
N LEU A 707 -10.65 4.71 -28.54
CA LEU A 707 -9.84 3.59 -29.03
C LEU A 707 -10.68 2.54 -29.78
N GLY A 708 -12.02 2.61 -29.68
CA GLY A 708 -12.91 1.53 -30.04
C GLY A 708 -12.97 0.44 -28.97
N ALA A 709 -14.04 -0.35 -28.99
CA ALA A 709 -14.21 -1.46 -28.07
C ALA A 709 -13.06 -2.46 -28.21
N GLY A 710 -12.69 -3.11 -27.10
CA GLY A 710 -11.93 -4.36 -27.14
C GLY A 710 -12.72 -5.37 -27.99
N SER A 711 -12.09 -6.20 -28.74
CA SER A 711 -12.75 -7.10 -29.72
C SER A 711 -13.23 -8.40 -29.08
#